data_5613b938bd48f7fc184362d2f9c6beab
#
_entry.id   5613b938bd48f7fc184362d2f9c6beab
#
_cell.length_a   1.000
_cell.length_b   1.000
_cell.length_c   1.000
_cell.angle_alpha   90.00
_cell.angle_beta   90.00
_cell.angle_gamma   90.00
#
_symmetry.space_group_name_H-M   'P 1'
#
loop_
_entity.id
_entity.type
_entity.pdbx_description
1 polymer ?
#
loop_
_entity_poly.entity_id
_entity_poly.type
_entity_poly.pdbx_seq_one_letter_code
_entity_poly.pdbx_strand_id
1 'polypeptide(L)'
;MVKVIFRKALAGRLPGLITVQNSGEPGADAANIWIRGFGTFNSGAQGPLILVDGIERSFNGIDANEVDNITILKDASSTAVFGVRGANGVVLVTTKRGSNEKPRVSFSLQKGFQSSTRVPEYLDSYNALHLYREGLINDGLNANLYTDEYIEKFRDRSNPTYQYLYPNTDWMKELLKPYSTMTQTNLNVSGGSKSARYFVSLSYMKQKGLYNFEDKIKDYDIQAVTNKYNFRSNVDLDITKDLSMELNLGAIIRDRNYPGTSADGIFASAKSIPAWWYPLDNPDGSISGMAPRTASPYGLLTQSGYQRLFENTVQATTGFKLKMPWITPGLSARARLSFDVVNTRNVSRIKSYSTYQYVTDENQPDLSKGQYLLVGNAGNNTLSYDVSGNGTRRTVVEAYLNYDRDFGKHGVNLMGLYNQQSYFLDVSGGQANAVRGLPFKYQGYVGRAAYAYDDRYLAEFNFGFNGSENFPSGKRFGFFPAVSVGWIISNENFMRRSDAFSFVNLLKVRASVGDVGNDRYGNLGDSRFLYLSTWSLTGAGYRFGQNYNGDSYSGAIESATGNPNVTWERARKINVGLELGLWQNAVSFTADVFSEHRVNILTTPQTLPAMVGIVSSPLVNAGVVDNKGFELVLEHKKNFGEQGYYVRANYSFARNKIINIAEPAYTGREWQARTGRRVGELYGLTAIGLFNSQEEINASPVQTAYGITKPGDIKYKDINGDGAITNLDQGYLDKVNTPEAMFGVSLGYHYKGFDLSVLFQGALGGSVWLTGISVWPFSRYAGVLSAVQDNYWTPENPDQNAMFPRMTSNDNPNNYQNSTFWVYSNNYLRLKNAEIGYTFPKKLIKKIGFDNARIYVNGVNLLTWDKIKIFDPEIPNGTGNYPQQKVLNAGLTFSF
;
A
#
# COMPACT_ATOMS: atom_id res chain seq x y z
N MET A 1 14.49 -1.01 18.02
CA MET A 1 13.68 -0.97 16.80
C MET A 1 12.29 -0.48 17.19
N VAL A 2 11.80 0.60 16.60
CA VAL A 2 10.46 1.14 16.90
C VAL A 2 9.40 0.09 16.55
N LYS A 3 8.61 -0.33 17.54
CA LYS A 3 7.72 -1.50 17.45
C LYS A 3 6.28 -1.14 17.08
N VAL A 4 6.08 -0.14 16.22
CA VAL A 4 4.75 0.27 15.76
C VAL A 4 4.46 -0.40 14.44
N ILE A 5 3.26 -0.90 14.26
CA ILE A 5 2.74 -1.66 13.10
C ILE A 5 3.82 -2.07 12.09
N PHE A 6 4.15 -3.33 12.09
CA PHE A 6 5.37 -3.91 11.52
C PHE A 6 5.74 -3.46 10.09
N ARG A 7 4.77 -3.37 9.17
CA ARG A 7 5.01 -2.87 7.79
C ARG A 7 5.49 -1.42 7.74
N LYS A 8 4.97 -0.56 8.60
CA LYS A 8 5.37 0.86 8.67
C LYS A 8 6.84 1.01 9.11
N ALA A 9 7.36 0.05 9.87
CA ALA A 9 8.73 0.08 10.36
C ALA A 9 9.78 -0.28 9.28
N LEU A 10 9.39 -0.86 8.14
CA LEU A 10 10.32 -1.25 7.07
C LEU A 10 10.67 -0.09 6.13
N ALA A 11 9.79 0.90 6.03
CA ALA A 11 9.95 2.05 5.16
C ALA A 11 11.25 2.81 5.43
N GLY A 12 12.05 3.07 4.39
CA GLY A 12 13.33 3.76 4.48
C GLY A 12 14.47 2.99 5.16
N ARG A 13 14.25 1.75 5.61
CA ARG A 13 15.30 0.92 6.26
C ARG A 13 15.96 -0.08 5.33
N LEU A 14 15.25 -0.56 4.34
CA LEU A 14 15.69 -1.63 3.45
C LEU A 14 15.84 -1.09 2.02
N PRO A 15 17.03 -1.19 1.42
CA PRO A 15 17.27 -0.71 0.07
C PRO A 15 16.45 -1.53 -0.94
N GLY A 16 15.94 -0.88 -1.98
CA GLY A 16 15.12 -1.49 -3.01
C GLY A 16 13.65 -1.74 -2.64
N LEU A 17 13.25 -1.45 -1.38
CA LEU A 17 11.87 -1.58 -0.94
C LEU A 17 11.13 -0.25 -1.10
N ILE A 18 10.14 -0.21 -1.98
CA ILE A 18 9.20 0.89 -2.11
C ILE A 18 8.00 0.59 -1.21
N THR A 19 7.63 1.55 -0.38
CA THR A 19 6.47 1.44 0.52
C THR A 19 5.59 2.65 0.37
N VAL A 20 4.28 2.46 0.23
CA VAL A 20 3.27 3.52 0.14
C VAL A 20 2.09 3.17 1.05
N GLN A 21 1.74 4.08 1.95
CA GLN A 21 0.61 3.91 2.86
C GLN A 21 -0.56 4.80 2.43
N ASN A 22 -1.64 4.20 1.95
CA ASN A 22 -2.78 4.93 1.38
C ASN A 22 -3.86 5.31 2.42
N SER A 23 -3.86 4.74 3.61
CA SER A 23 -4.87 4.98 4.65
C SER A 23 -4.26 4.95 6.05
N GLY A 24 -4.84 5.74 6.97
CA GLY A 24 -4.54 5.71 8.39
C GLY A 24 -5.59 5.02 9.25
N GLU A 25 -6.64 4.46 8.66
CA GLU A 25 -7.76 3.84 9.37
C GLU A 25 -7.30 2.64 10.20
N PRO A 26 -7.66 2.55 11.48
CA PRO A 26 -7.30 1.42 12.33
C PRO A 26 -7.65 0.07 11.72
N GLY A 27 -6.64 -0.79 11.52
CA GLY A 27 -6.80 -2.12 10.94
C GLY A 27 -6.86 -2.17 9.41
N ALA A 28 -6.92 -1.02 8.71
CA ALA A 28 -6.82 -0.88 7.25
C ALA A 28 -5.61 -0.02 6.82
N ASP A 29 -4.65 0.18 7.70
CA ASP A 29 -3.49 1.07 7.56
C ASP A 29 -2.20 0.35 7.11
N ALA A 30 -2.32 -0.80 6.46
CA ALA A 30 -1.19 -1.53 5.92
C ALA A 30 -0.57 -0.81 4.71
N ALA A 31 0.77 -0.71 4.67
CA ALA A 31 1.46 -0.18 3.51
C ALA A 31 1.51 -1.20 2.36
N ASN A 32 1.35 -0.74 1.13
CA ASN A 32 1.71 -1.49 -0.07
C ASN A 32 3.23 -1.53 -0.22
N ILE A 33 3.75 -2.63 -0.72
CA ILE A 33 5.19 -2.83 -0.86
C ILE A 33 5.54 -3.38 -2.23
N TRP A 34 6.63 -2.86 -2.81
CA TRP A 34 7.22 -3.36 -4.06
C TRP A 34 8.73 -3.41 -3.91
N ILE A 35 9.37 -4.30 -4.65
CA ILE A 35 10.83 -4.46 -4.67
C ILE A 35 11.34 -4.05 -6.05
N ARG A 36 12.27 -3.09 -6.09
CA ARG A 36 12.89 -2.58 -7.31
C ARG A 36 11.89 -2.03 -8.34
N GLY A 37 10.75 -1.45 -7.89
CA GLY A 37 9.72 -0.88 -8.77
C GLY A 37 8.82 -1.93 -9.43
N PHE A 38 8.30 -1.61 -10.61
CA PHE A 38 7.39 -2.46 -11.37
C PHE A 38 8.12 -3.14 -12.53
N GLY A 39 8.23 -4.45 -12.48
CA GLY A 39 8.71 -5.27 -13.61
C GLY A 39 7.59 -5.75 -14.54
N THR A 40 6.32 -5.58 -14.17
CA THR A 40 5.15 -6.00 -14.96
C THR A 40 4.07 -4.92 -14.90
N PHE A 41 3.29 -4.78 -15.97
CA PHE A 41 2.09 -3.94 -15.97
C PHE A 41 0.83 -4.69 -15.48
N ASN A 42 0.95 -5.96 -15.12
CA ASN A 42 -0.11 -6.76 -14.53
C ASN A 42 -0.27 -6.38 -13.05
N SER A 43 -1.21 -5.49 -12.72
CA SER A 43 -1.36 -4.88 -11.40
C SER A 43 -1.57 -5.87 -10.26
N GLY A 44 -2.32 -6.97 -10.50
CA GLY A 44 -2.56 -8.02 -9.50
C GLY A 44 -1.34 -8.90 -9.21
N ALA A 45 -0.27 -8.80 -10.01
CA ALA A 45 0.94 -9.62 -9.92
C ALA A 45 2.21 -8.82 -9.59
N GLN A 46 2.10 -7.56 -9.15
CA GLN A 46 3.26 -6.68 -8.90
C GLN A 46 3.89 -6.85 -7.52
N GLY A 47 3.16 -7.38 -6.54
CA GLY A 47 3.64 -7.53 -5.17
C GLY A 47 4.69 -8.62 -4.99
N PRO A 48 5.61 -8.48 -4.01
CA PRO A 48 6.58 -9.51 -3.69
C PRO A 48 5.93 -10.73 -3.01
N LEU A 49 6.60 -11.87 -3.11
CA LEU A 49 6.28 -13.06 -2.31
C LEU A 49 6.70 -12.82 -0.86
N ILE A 50 5.79 -13.04 0.08
CA ILE A 50 6.07 -12.89 1.51
C ILE A 50 6.11 -14.27 2.14
N LEU A 51 7.25 -14.60 2.75
CA LEU A 51 7.47 -15.86 3.44
C LEU A 51 7.70 -15.61 4.94
N VAL A 52 6.94 -16.29 5.78
CA VAL A 52 7.15 -16.31 7.23
C VAL A 52 7.61 -17.72 7.60
N ASP A 53 8.83 -17.82 8.09
CA ASP A 53 9.53 -19.07 8.36
C ASP A 53 9.52 -20.04 7.15
N GLY A 54 9.63 -19.47 5.93
CA GLY A 54 9.67 -20.19 4.67
C GLY A 54 8.31 -20.50 4.05
N ILE A 55 7.20 -20.27 4.73
CA ILE A 55 5.84 -20.54 4.23
C ILE A 55 5.22 -19.21 3.75
N GLU A 56 4.51 -19.22 2.60
CA GLU A 56 3.80 -18.04 2.08
C GLU A 56 2.66 -17.64 3.03
N ARG A 57 2.84 -16.53 3.71
CA ARG A 57 1.92 -15.97 4.70
C ARG A 57 1.89 -14.47 4.64
N SER A 58 0.73 -13.87 4.97
CA SER A 58 0.69 -12.42 5.21
C SER A 58 1.43 -12.07 6.50
N PHE A 59 2.27 -11.04 6.48
CA PHE A 59 2.91 -10.55 7.70
C PHE A 59 2.19 -9.34 8.34
N ASN A 60 1.03 -8.93 7.80
CA ASN A 60 0.27 -7.78 8.31
C ASN A 60 -0.18 -7.94 9.76
N GLY A 61 -0.33 -9.19 10.21
CA GLY A 61 -0.78 -9.50 11.57
C GLY A 61 0.32 -9.77 12.57
N ILE A 62 1.55 -9.99 12.13
CA ILE A 62 2.65 -10.40 13.02
C ILE A 62 3.05 -9.24 13.94
N ASP A 63 3.31 -9.54 15.21
CA ASP A 63 3.88 -8.58 16.15
C ASP A 63 5.39 -8.41 15.89
N ALA A 64 5.88 -7.18 15.90
CA ALA A 64 7.31 -6.91 15.72
C ALA A 64 8.20 -7.58 16.78
N ASN A 65 7.66 -7.88 17.97
CA ASN A 65 8.38 -8.59 19.03
C ASN A 65 8.59 -10.07 18.73
N GLU A 66 7.79 -10.66 17.82
CA GLU A 66 7.93 -12.06 17.37
C GLU A 66 9.00 -12.23 16.31
N VAL A 67 9.41 -11.14 15.65
CA VAL A 67 10.33 -11.18 14.51
C VAL A 67 11.77 -11.11 15.00
N ASP A 68 12.59 -12.00 14.43
CA ASP A 68 14.05 -12.01 14.59
C ASP A 68 14.74 -11.22 13.49
N ASN A 69 14.47 -11.57 12.23
CA ASN A 69 15.10 -10.97 11.06
C ASN A 69 14.14 -10.82 9.88
N ILE A 70 14.46 -9.84 9.01
CA ILE A 70 13.80 -9.65 7.71
C ILE A 70 14.88 -9.52 6.64
N THR A 71 14.76 -10.39 5.64
CA THR A 71 15.67 -10.39 4.48
C THR A 71 14.87 -10.14 3.22
N ILE A 72 15.37 -9.29 2.33
CA ILE A 72 14.79 -9.08 1.00
C ILE A 72 15.67 -9.78 -0.02
N LEU A 73 15.08 -10.76 -0.71
CA LEU A 73 15.73 -11.48 -1.81
C LEU A 73 15.27 -10.86 -3.12
N LYS A 74 16.21 -10.39 -3.92
CA LYS A 74 15.94 -9.56 -5.11
C LYS A 74 16.43 -10.21 -6.40
N ASP A 75 17.49 -11.00 -6.30
CA ASP A 75 18.20 -11.61 -7.43
C ASP A 75 17.60 -12.97 -7.77
N ALA A 76 17.75 -13.39 -9.03
CA ALA A 76 17.23 -14.68 -9.50
C ALA A 76 17.81 -15.86 -8.72
N SER A 77 19.12 -15.86 -8.42
CA SER A 77 19.78 -16.93 -7.67
C SER A 77 19.19 -17.09 -6.27
N SER A 78 18.95 -15.98 -5.55
CA SER A 78 18.40 -16.01 -4.20
C SER A 78 16.90 -16.37 -4.16
N THR A 79 16.14 -16.06 -5.22
CA THR A 79 14.70 -16.32 -5.30
C THR A 79 14.33 -17.65 -5.94
N ALA A 80 15.23 -18.26 -6.73
CA ALA A 80 14.99 -19.53 -7.41
C ALA A 80 14.59 -20.67 -6.45
N VAL A 81 15.12 -20.67 -5.24
CA VAL A 81 14.82 -21.66 -4.19
C VAL A 81 13.37 -21.59 -3.70
N PHE A 82 12.72 -20.45 -3.86
CA PHE A 82 11.34 -20.24 -3.40
C PHE A 82 10.29 -20.38 -4.50
N GLY A 83 10.69 -20.91 -5.66
CA GLY A 83 9.79 -21.27 -6.75
C GLY A 83 9.31 -20.08 -7.58
N VAL A 84 8.23 -20.31 -8.31
CA VAL A 84 7.69 -19.47 -9.40
C VAL A 84 7.23 -18.08 -9.00
N ARG A 85 7.02 -17.79 -7.75
CA ARG A 85 6.45 -16.50 -7.31
C ARG A 85 7.52 -15.49 -6.91
N GLY A 86 8.79 -15.84 -7.05
CA GLY A 86 9.93 -14.97 -6.74
C GLY A 86 10.22 -13.88 -7.78
N ALA A 87 9.46 -13.79 -8.88
CA ALA A 87 9.73 -12.84 -9.96
C ALA A 87 9.76 -11.37 -9.48
N ASN A 88 8.90 -10.99 -8.53
CA ASN A 88 8.87 -9.64 -7.96
C ASN A 88 9.69 -9.50 -6.66
N GLY A 89 10.61 -10.46 -6.42
CA GLY A 89 11.38 -10.55 -5.19
C GLY A 89 10.63 -11.25 -4.05
N VAL A 90 11.37 -11.55 -2.99
CA VAL A 90 10.85 -12.25 -1.81
C VAL A 90 11.19 -11.47 -0.55
N VAL A 91 10.21 -11.30 0.33
CA VAL A 91 10.40 -10.80 1.69
C VAL A 91 10.37 -12.01 2.63
N LEU A 92 11.52 -12.38 3.15
CA LEU A 92 11.67 -13.48 4.11
C LEU A 92 11.64 -12.91 5.53
N VAL A 93 10.65 -13.30 6.31
CA VAL A 93 10.49 -12.95 7.72
C VAL A 93 10.81 -14.19 8.54
N THR A 94 11.81 -14.11 9.39
CA THR A 94 12.17 -15.17 10.33
C THR A 94 11.66 -14.78 11.72
N THR A 95 10.94 -15.69 12.37
CA THR A 95 10.45 -15.50 13.73
C THR A 95 11.46 -15.97 14.77
N LYS A 96 11.39 -15.38 15.97
CA LYS A 96 12.28 -15.72 17.11
C LYS A 96 12.11 -17.17 17.51
N ARG A 97 13.23 -17.79 17.91
CA ARG A 97 13.31 -19.14 18.45
C ARG A 97 13.93 -19.15 19.83
N GLY A 98 13.78 -20.23 20.55
CA GLY A 98 14.48 -20.46 21.81
C GLY A 98 15.97 -20.68 21.63
N SER A 99 16.74 -20.38 22.66
CA SER A 99 18.17 -20.68 22.78
C SER A 99 18.42 -21.64 23.94
N ASN A 100 19.61 -22.26 23.95
CA ASN A 100 20.05 -23.12 25.08
C ASN A 100 20.50 -22.23 26.25
N GLU A 101 19.56 -21.49 26.80
CA GLU A 101 19.75 -20.55 27.93
C GLU A 101 18.65 -20.74 28.97
N LYS A 102 18.90 -20.20 30.17
CA LYS A 102 17.87 -20.17 31.22
C LYS A 102 16.62 -19.45 30.71
N PRO A 103 15.42 -19.85 31.17
CA PRO A 103 14.19 -19.15 30.83
C PRO A 103 14.30 -17.65 31.08
N ARG A 104 13.97 -16.85 30.08
CA ARG A 104 13.90 -15.40 30.14
C ARG A 104 12.49 -14.96 29.80
N VAL A 105 11.89 -14.21 30.71
CA VAL A 105 10.59 -13.59 30.50
C VAL A 105 10.82 -12.11 30.17
N SER A 106 10.17 -11.59 29.13
CA SER A 106 10.20 -10.17 28.80
C SER A 106 8.78 -9.66 28.62
N PHE A 107 8.49 -8.55 29.28
CA PHE A 107 7.23 -7.84 29.19
C PHE A 107 7.45 -6.44 28.63
N SER A 108 6.57 -5.99 27.73
CA SER A 108 6.55 -4.61 27.25
C SER A 108 5.13 -4.06 27.25
N LEU A 109 5.01 -2.80 27.65
CA LEU A 109 3.78 -2.02 27.57
C LEU A 109 4.07 -0.71 26.85
N GLN A 110 3.21 -0.35 25.91
CA GLN A 110 3.30 0.88 25.16
C GLN A 110 1.94 1.54 25.09
N LYS A 111 1.86 2.83 25.44
CA LYS A 111 0.70 3.68 25.29
C LYS A 111 1.02 4.75 24.25
N GLY A 112 0.17 4.89 23.25
CA GLY A 112 0.33 5.84 22.16
C GLY A 112 -0.83 6.83 22.08
N PHE A 113 -0.48 8.06 21.65
CA PHE A 113 -1.43 9.08 21.22
C PHE A 113 -1.26 9.24 19.70
N GLN A 114 -2.38 9.25 18.99
CA GLN A 114 -2.44 9.32 17.54
C GLN A 114 -3.17 10.59 17.14
N SER A 115 -2.66 11.29 16.12
CA SER A 115 -3.31 12.44 15.48
C SER A 115 -3.11 12.35 13.97
N SER A 116 -3.92 13.05 13.18
CA SER A 116 -3.73 13.12 11.73
C SER A 116 -2.38 13.73 11.37
N THR A 117 -1.69 13.21 10.34
CA THR A 117 -0.48 13.87 9.80
C THR A 117 -0.83 15.16 9.10
N ARG A 118 -1.90 15.12 8.31
CA ARG A 118 -2.44 16.26 7.56
C ARG A 118 -3.92 16.02 7.27
N VAL A 119 -4.72 17.05 7.43
CA VAL A 119 -6.14 17.10 7.08
C VAL A 119 -6.31 18.26 6.10
N PRO A 120 -6.98 18.08 4.96
CA PRO A 120 -7.24 19.20 4.06
C PRO A 120 -8.13 20.24 4.75
N GLU A 121 -7.79 21.50 4.57
CA GLU A 121 -8.54 22.64 5.10
C GLU A 121 -9.41 23.21 3.99
N TYR A 122 -10.67 23.51 4.31
CA TYR A 122 -11.64 24.12 3.41
C TYR A 122 -11.96 25.53 3.88
N LEU A 123 -12.32 26.39 2.94
CA LEU A 123 -12.73 27.75 3.24
C LEU A 123 -14.00 27.75 4.09
N ASP A 124 -14.07 28.70 5.00
CA ASP A 124 -15.29 29.03 5.70
C ASP A 124 -16.36 29.59 4.75
N SER A 125 -17.59 29.67 5.22
CA SER A 125 -18.73 30.08 4.39
C SER A 125 -18.56 31.47 3.82
N TYR A 126 -18.04 32.42 4.60
CA TYR A 126 -17.84 33.80 4.17
C TYR A 126 -16.86 33.90 3.00
N ASN A 127 -15.64 33.36 3.16
CA ASN A 127 -14.62 33.42 2.12
C ASN A 127 -15.03 32.62 0.88
N ALA A 128 -15.64 31.46 1.09
CA ALA A 128 -16.10 30.62 -0.01
C ALA A 128 -17.24 31.27 -0.83
N LEU A 129 -18.18 31.97 -0.18
CA LEU A 129 -19.28 32.65 -0.88
C LEU A 129 -18.82 33.88 -1.67
N HIS A 130 -17.79 34.59 -1.20
CA HIS A 130 -17.16 35.66 -2.01
C HIS A 130 -16.56 35.07 -3.31
N LEU A 131 -15.81 33.94 -3.22
CA LEU A 131 -15.28 33.26 -4.40
C LEU A 131 -16.40 32.67 -5.28
N TYR A 132 -17.48 32.17 -4.67
CA TYR A 132 -18.63 31.67 -5.43
C TYR A 132 -19.32 32.77 -6.23
N ARG A 133 -19.52 33.93 -5.62
CA ARG A 133 -20.04 35.14 -6.27
C ARG A 133 -19.16 35.57 -7.46
N GLU A 134 -17.85 35.59 -7.24
CA GLU A 134 -16.89 35.85 -8.32
C GLU A 134 -17.02 34.81 -9.45
N GLY A 135 -17.13 33.53 -9.11
CA GLY A 135 -17.36 32.45 -10.08
C GLY A 135 -18.64 32.68 -10.91
N LEU A 136 -19.75 33.09 -10.27
CA LEU A 136 -20.99 33.43 -10.95
C LEU A 136 -20.80 34.59 -11.94
N ILE A 137 -20.12 35.66 -11.53
CA ILE A 137 -19.80 36.83 -12.39
C ILE A 137 -18.94 36.40 -13.59
N ASN A 138 -17.90 35.62 -13.34
CA ASN A 138 -17.00 35.09 -14.38
C ASN A 138 -17.74 34.20 -15.39
N ASP A 139 -18.74 33.46 -14.92
CA ASP A 139 -19.57 32.59 -15.78
C ASP A 139 -20.66 33.37 -16.51
N GLY A 140 -20.90 34.62 -16.14
CA GLY A 140 -21.96 35.47 -16.69
C GLY A 140 -23.35 35.12 -16.16
N LEU A 141 -23.38 34.55 -14.92
CA LEU A 141 -24.61 34.18 -14.22
C LEU A 141 -25.01 35.26 -13.23
N ASN A 142 -26.29 35.22 -12.77
CA ASN A 142 -26.81 36.18 -11.81
C ASN A 142 -26.21 35.92 -10.42
N ALA A 143 -25.44 36.90 -9.92
CA ALA A 143 -24.81 36.90 -8.60
C ALA A 143 -25.55 37.79 -7.57
N ASN A 144 -26.69 38.38 -7.90
CA ASN A 144 -27.38 39.39 -7.07
C ASN A 144 -27.87 38.89 -5.71
N LEU A 145 -28.04 37.56 -5.58
CA LEU A 145 -28.42 36.95 -4.31
C LEU A 145 -27.26 37.03 -3.29
N TYR A 146 -26.00 37.04 -3.73
CA TYR A 146 -24.80 36.98 -2.88
C TYR A 146 -24.22 38.37 -2.64
N THR A 147 -25.02 39.25 -2.04
CA THR A 147 -24.58 40.59 -1.62
C THR A 147 -23.64 40.47 -0.42
N ASP A 148 -22.86 41.55 -0.15
CA ASP A 148 -22.00 41.57 1.06
C ASP A 148 -22.83 41.44 2.33
N GLU A 149 -24.02 42.07 2.41
CA GLU A 149 -24.94 41.94 3.54
C GLU A 149 -25.43 40.50 3.73
N TYR A 150 -25.75 39.78 2.62
CA TYR A 150 -26.13 38.39 2.69
C TYR A 150 -24.97 37.50 3.17
N ILE A 151 -23.76 37.72 2.64
CA ILE A 151 -22.57 36.96 3.01
C ILE A 151 -22.13 37.19 4.45
N GLU A 152 -22.27 38.43 4.97
CA GLU A 152 -21.96 38.73 6.36
C GLU A 152 -22.84 37.97 7.36
N LYS A 153 -24.06 37.57 7.03
CA LYS A 153 -24.92 36.75 7.90
C LYS A 153 -24.28 35.40 8.27
N PHE A 154 -23.38 34.89 7.46
CA PHE A 154 -22.65 33.65 7.75
C PHE A 154 -21.57 33.78 8.84
N ARG A 155 -21.15 35.00 9.17
CA ARG A 155 -20.28 35.34 10.32
C ARG A 155 -21.06 35.77 11.55
N ASP A 156 -22.20 36.39 11.34
CA ASP A 156 -23.00 36.94 12.43
C ASP A 156 -23.60 35.83 13.31
N ARG A 157 -23.31 35.88 14.59
CA ARG A 157 -23.81 34.96 15.64
C ARG A 157 -24.67 35.68 16.69
N SER A 158 -25.04 36.91 16.43
CA SER A 158 -25.91 37.69 17.32
C SER A 158 -27.34 37.14 17.33
N ASN A 159 -27.80 36.60 16.20
CA ASN A 159 -29.10 35.96 16.05
C ASN A 159 -28.95 34.40 16.15
N PRO A 160 -29.62 33.77 17.12
CA PRO A 160 -29.53 32.31 17.29
C PRO A 160 -29.98 31.48 16.07
N THR A 161 -30.86 32.05 15.25
CA THR A 161 -31.38 31.41 14.03
C THR A 161 -30.33 31.36 12.93
N TYR A 162 -29.38 32.29 12.91
CA TYR A 162 -28.38 32.39 11.84
C TYR A 162 -27.43 31.19 11.77
N GLN A 163 -27.15 30.55 12.90
CA GLN A 163 -26.32 29.31 12.88
C GLN A 163 -26.94 28.15 12.09
N TYR A 164 -28.28 28.19 11.89
CA TYR A 164 -29.01 27.17 11.16
C TYR A 164 -29.34 27.59 9.71
N LEU A 165 -29.67 28.89 9.50
CA LEU A 165 -30.00 29.45 8.19
C LEU A 165 -28.73 29.83 7.39
N TYR A 166 -27.69 30.27 8.08
CA TYR A 166 -26.41 30.75 7.52
C TYR A 166 -25.26 29.97 8.19
N PRO A 167 -25.19 28.65 7.97
CA PRO A 167 -24.23 27.80 8.65
C PRO A 167 -22.79 28.06 8.20
N ASN A 168 -21.84 27.68 9.05
CA ASN A 168 -20.41 27.69 8.76
C ASN A 168 -19.79 26.43 9.35
N THR A 169 -19.96 25.32 8.65
CA THR A 169 -19.60 23.98 9.13
C THR A 169 -18.28 23.52 8.56
N ASP A 170 -17.24 23.43 9.40
CA ASP A 170 -15.99 22.80 9.04
C ASP A 170 -16.12 21.28 9.24
N TRP A 171 -16.56 20.58 8.18
CA TRP A 171 -16.83 19.16 8.21
C TRP A 171 -15.63 18.32 8.65
N MET A 172 -14.41 18.67 8.22
CA MET A 172 -13.22 17.90 8.55
C MET A 172 -12.87 18.01 10.04
N LYS A 173 -13.03 19.20 10.60
CA LYS A 173 -12.78 19.47 12.02
C LYS A 173 -13.87 18.87 12.90
N GLU A 174 -15.12 18.91 12.47
CA GLU A 174 -16.25 18.35 13.21
C GLU A 174 -16.18 16.82 13.29
N LEU A 175 -15.85 16.15 12.20
CA LEU A 175 -15.82 14.69 12.15
C LEU A 175 -14.63 14.05 12.85
N LEU A 176 -13.55 14.80 13.10
CA LEU A 176 -12.29 14.26 13.59
C LEU A 176 -11.91 14.84 14.96
N LYS A 177 -11.60 13.95 15.89
CA LYS A 177 -10.92 14.31 17.15
C LYS A 177 -9.47 14.72 16.87
N PRO A 178 -8.93 15.66 17.65
CA PRO A 178 -7.52 16.05 17.52
C PRO A 178 -6.56 14.89 17.82
N TYR A 179 -6.95 13.96 18.70
CA TYR A 179 -6.16 12.78 19.05
C TYR A 179 -7.01 11.58 19.45
N SER A 180 -6.44 10.40 19.28
CA SER A 180 -6.97 9.12 19.78
C SER A 180 -5.86 8.32 20.46
N THR A 181 -6.18 7.10 20.92
CA THR A 181 -5.25 6.29 21.72
C THR A 181 -4.96 4.93 21.09
N MET A 182 -3.72 4.47 21.29
CA MET A 182 -3.29 3.11 21.01
C MET A 182 -2.63 2.51 22.25
N THR A 183 -2.89 1.25 22.51
CA THR A 183 -2.22 0.49 23.59
C THR A 183 -1.69 -0.81 23.00
N GLN A 184 -0.46 -1.15 23.31
CA GLN A 184 0.15 -2.43 22.94
C GLN A 184 0.86 -3.05 24.12
N THR A 185 0.59 -4.32 24.39
CA THR A 185 1.23 -5.12 25.42
C THR A 185 1.80 -6.38 24.79
N ASN A 186 2.95 -6.82 25.24
CA ASN A 186 3.58 -8.03 24.76
C ASN A 186 4.30 -8.74 25.90
N LEU A 187 4.13 -10.06 25.98
CA LEU A 187 4.80 -10.97 26.89
C LEU A 187 5.52 -12.03 26.06
N ASN A 188 6.82 -12.16 26.23
CA ASN A 188 7.61 -13.21 25.61
C ASN A 188 8.28 -14.07 26.68
N VAL A 189 8.31 -15.37 26.45
CA VAL A 189 9.06 -16.35 27.23
C VAL A 189 9.95 -17.11 26.27
N SER A 190 11.26 -17.11 26.52
CA SER A 190 12.22 -17.84 25.70
C SER A 190 13.23 -18.57 26.60
N GLY A 191 13.71 -19.71 26.15
CA GLY A 191 14.71 -20.48 26.87
C GLY A 191 14.86 -21.86 26.29
N GLY A 192 15.57 -22.72 27.00
CA GLY A 192 15.70 -24.11 26.61
C GLY A 192 16.85 -24.83 27.29
N SER A 193 16.97 -26.06 26.89
CA SER A 193 18.06 -26.99 27.22
C SER A 193 18.72 -27.50 25.93
N LYS A 194 19.70 -28.39 26.07
CA LYS A 194 20.32 -29.05 24.90
C LYS A 194 19.32 -29.82 24.05
N SER A 195 18.24 -30.38 24.65
CA SER A 195 17.25 -31.19 23.96
C SER A 195 15.97 -30.48 23.58
N ALA A 196 15.65 -29.34 24.18
CA ALA A 196 14.42 -28.62 23.90
C ALA A 196 14.64 -27.11 24.01
N ARG A 197 14.28 -26.35 22.97
CA ARG A 197 14.35 -24.90 22.93
C ARG A 197 12.97 -24.35 22.58
N TYR A 198 12.56 -23.29 23.21
CA TYR A 198 11.22 -22.73 23.02
C TYR A 198 11.22 -21.21 23.07
N PHE A 199 10.33 -20.63 22.24
CA PHE A 199 9.94 -19.24 22.28
C PHE A 199 8.41 -19.16 22.26
N VAL A 200 7.83 -18.49 23.23
CA VAL A 200 6.38 -18.24 23.33
C VAL A 200 6.14 -16.75 23.42
N SER A 201 5.21 -16.22 22.61
CA SER A 201 4.83 -14.82 22.61
C SER A 201 3.33 -14.67 22.70
N LEU A 202 2.88 -13.74 23.54
CA LEU A 202 1.51 -13.27 23.65
C LEU A 202 1.51 -11.76 23.44
N SER A 203 0.68 -11.24 22.55
CA SER A 203 0.53 -9.79 22.41
C SER A 203 -0.93 -9.37 22.26
N TYR A 204 -1.21 -8.19 22.75
CA TYR A 204 -2.49 -7.50 22.62
C TYR A 204 -2.26 -6.08 22.11
N MET A 205 -3.03 -5.65 21.13
CA MET A 205 -3.04 -4.28 20.64
C MET A 205 -4.48 -3.79 20.52
N LYS A 206 -4.76 -2.62 21.08
CA LYS A 206 -6.00 -1.87 20.85
C LYS A 206 -5.66 -0.54 20.21
N GLN A 207 -6.26 -0.26 19.08
CA GLN A 207 -6.11 1.01 18.35
C GLN A 207 -7.50 1.59 18.13
N LYS A 208 -7.70 2.85 18.54
CA LYS A 208 -8.93 3.62 18.30
C LYS A 208 -8.71 4.61 17.16
N GLY A 209 -9.74 4.85 16.37
CA GLY A 209 -9.78 5.88 15.34
C GLY A 209 -9.99 7.28 15.89
N LEU A 210 -10.04 8.24 14.97
CA LEU A 210 -10.17 9.67 15.27
C LEU A 210 -11.61 10.20 15.10
N TYR A 211 -12.60 9.36 14.81
CA TYR A 211 -13.97 9.85 14.66
C TYR A 211 -14.48 10.52 15.94
N ASN A 212 -15.19 11.63 15.74
CA ASN A 212 -15.85 12.36 16.81
C ASN A 212 -17.25 11.77 17.12
N PHE A 213 -17.98 12.31 18.09
CA PHE A 213 -19.36 11.98 18.43
C PHE A 213 -19.62 10.57 19.01
N GLU A 214 -18.60 9.81 19.42
CA GLU A 214 -18.80 8.49 20.02
C GLU A 214 -19.66 8.55 21.29
N ASP A 215 -19.60 9.67 22.01
CA ASP A 215 -20.35 9.87 23.27
C ASP A 215 -21.85 10.21 23.03
N LYS A 216 -22.19 10.67 21.82
CA LYS A 216 -23.57 11.02 21.43
C LYS A 216 -24.40 9.81 21.04
N ILE A 217 -23.76 8.73 20.55
CA ILE A 217 -24.43 7.52 20.11
C ILE A 217 -24.26 6.43 21.16
N LYS A 218 -25.37 6.03 21.77
CA LYS A 218 -25.37 5.06 22.89
C LYS A 218 -25.73 3.64 22.44
N ASP A 219 -26.42 3.49 21.31
CA ASP A 219 -26.98 2.22 20.87
C ASP A 219 -25.92 1.31 20.23
N TYR A 220 -24.86 1.90 19.65
CA TYR A 220 -23.76 1.17 19.02
C TYR A 220 -22.50 2.03 18.92
N ASP A 221 -21.34 1.37 18.76
CA ASP A 221 -20.04 2.04 18.63
C ASP A 221 -19.80 2.43 17.16
N ILE A 222 -19.65 3.72 16.89
CA ILE A 222 -19.34 4.30 15.57
C ILE A 222 -17.84 4.47 15.33
N GLN A 223 -17.01 4.12 16.30
CA GLN A 223 -15.57 4.34 16.23
C GLN A 223 -14.91 3.23 15.39
N ALA A 224 -13.94 3.62 14.55
CA ALA A 224 -13.03 2.65 13.95
C ALA A 224 -12.11 2.10 15.04
N VAL A 225 -12.33 0.87 15.48
CA VAL A 225 -11.56 0.23 16.55
C VAL A 225 -10.98 -1.09 16.05
N THR A 226 -9.72 -1.33 16.35
CA THR A 226 -9.08 -2.63 16.11
C THR A 226 -8.54 -3.20 17.43
N ASN A 227 -9.03 -4.38 17.81
CA ASN A 227 -8.42 -5.23 18.83
C ASN A 227 -7.70 -6.37 18.12
N LYS A 228 -6.43 -6.57 18.44
CA LYS A 228 -5.60 -7.62 17.86
C LYS A 228 -4.94 -8.43 18.97
N TYR A 229 -5.09 -9.74 18.92
CA TYR A 229 -4.47 -10.70 19.81
C TYR A 229 -3.55 -11.60 18.97
N ASN A 230 -2.29 -11.72 19.36
CA ASN A 230 -1.35 -12.64 18.75
C ASN A 230 -0.88 -13.66 19.78
N PHE A 231 -0.79 -14.88 19.33
CA PHE A 231 -0.10 -15.97 20.01
C PHE A 231 0.90 -16.59 19.05
N ARG A 232 2.11 -16.86 19.53
CA ARG A 232 3.12 -17.65 18.79
C ARG A 232 3.85 -18.57 19.74
N SER A 233 4.09 -19.81 19.29
CA SER A 233 4.92 -20.78 19.97
C SER A 233 5.83 -21.46 18.96
N ASN A 234 7.13 -21.31 19.10
CA ASN A 234 8.14 -22.00 18.31
C ASN A 234 8.94 -22.92 19.25
N VAL A 235 8.91 -24.23 18.98
CA VAL A 235 9.55 -25.26 19.77
C VAL A 235 10.44 -26.10 18.85
N ASP A 236 11.69 -26.24 19.23
CA ASP A 236 12.66 -27.13 18.61
C ASP A 236 13.07 -28.22 19.60
N LEU A 237 12.91 -29.47 19.19
CA LEU A 237 13.21 -30.67 20.01
C LEU A 237 14.30 -31.48 19.34
N ASP A 238 15.37 -31.78 20.04
CA ASP A 238 16.36 -32.76 19.62
C ASP A 238 15.99 -34.12 20.26
N ILE A 239 15.24 -34.95 19.48
CA ILE A 239 14.72 -36.24 19.95
C ILE A 239 15.89 -37.25 20.16
N THR A 240 16.81 -37.20 19.22
CA THR A 240 18.10 -37.90 19.33
C THR A 240 19.23 -36.98 18.86
N LYS A 241 20.49 -37.42 18.90
CA LYS A 241 21.63 -36.68 18.34
C LYS A 241 21.50 -36.37 16.84
N ASP A 242 20.73 -37.19 16.12
CA ASP A 242 20.59 -37.12 14.66
C ASP A 242 19.18 -36.73 14.22
N LEU A 243 18.15 -36.93 15.06
CA LEU A 243 16.75 -36.59 14.76
C LEU A 243 16.31 -35.40 15.58
N SER A 244 15.90 -34.34 14.87
CA SER A 244 15.24 -33.15 15.49
C SER A 244 13.86 -32.91 14.89
N MET A 245 13.00 -32.32 15.70
CA MET A 245 11.63 -31.91 15.35
C MET A 245 11.47 -30.41 15.59
N GLU A 246 10.78 -29.74 14.70
CA GLU A 246 10.30 -28.38 14.90
C GLU A 246 8.75 -28.35 14.96
N LEU A 247 8.21 -27.51 15.84
CA LEU A 247 6.77 -27.23 15.93
C LEU A 247 6.59 -25.73 16.05
N ASN A 248 5.97 -25.12 15.06
CA ASN A 248 5.68 -23.69 15.04
C ASN A 248 4.16 -23.48 14.98
N LEU A 249 3.60 -22.83 15.98
CA LEU A 249 2.18 -22.51 16.08
C LEU A 249 2.01 -20.99 16.11
N GLY A 250 1.04 -20.47 15.40
CA GLY A 250 0.67 -19.07 15.42
C GLY A 250 -0.84 -18.90 15.37
N ALA A 251 -1.38 -17.98 16.17
CA ALA A 251 -2.77 -17.57 16.10
C ALA A 251 -2.84 -16.04 16.12
N ILE A 252 -3.66 -15.46 15.22
CA ILE A 252 -3.90 -14.04 15.16
C ILE A 252 -5.41 -13.84 15.11
N ILE A 253 -5.95 -13.16 16.11
CA ILE A 253 -7.36 -12.80 16.17
C ILE A 253 -7.46 -11.31 16.04
N ARG A 254 -8.26 -10.84 15.09
CA ARG A 254 -8.58 -9.43 14.88
C ARG A 254 -10.06 -9.22 14.99
N ASP A 255 -10.46 -8.33 15.89
CA ASP A 255 -11.81 -7.84 16.02
C ASP A 255 -11.81 -6.35 15.67
N ARG A 256 -12.51 -5.98 14.61
CA ARG A 256 -12.54 -4.62 14.09
C ARG A 256 -13.97 -4.12 14.05
N ASN A 257 -14.18 -2.92 14.53
CA ASN A 257 -15.43 -2.19 14.43
C ASN A 257 -15.26 -0.99 13.51
N TYR A 258 -16.25 -0.71 12.69
CA TYR A 258 -16.31 0.43 11.79
C TYR A 258 -17.73 1.03 11.76
N PRO A 259 -17.90 2.32 11.39
CA PRO A 259 -19.22 2.86 11.05
C PRO A 259 -19.93 2.04 9.97
N GLY A 260 -21.23 2.19 9.84
CA GLY A 260 -22.02 1.52 8.80
C GLY A 260 -21.61 1.91 7.38
N THR A 261 -21.15 3.15 7.21
CA THR A 261 -20.56 3.67 5.96
C THR A 261 -19.03 3.60 6.03
N SER A 262 -18.40 3.28 4.89
CA SER A 262 -16.93 3.22 4.79
C SER A 262 -16.29 4.59 5.04
N ALA A 263 -15.04 4.60 5.49
CA ALA A 263 -14.25 5.82 5.64
C ALA A 263 -14.23 6.65 4.34
N ASP A 264 -14.06 6.00 3.19
CA ASP A 264 -14.07 6.67 1.88
C ASP A 264 -15.40 7.39 1.63
N GLY A 265 -16.54 6.79 1.98
CA GLY A 265 -17.86 7.40 1.85
C GLY A 265 -18.05 8.61 2.77
N ILE A 266 -17.64 8.50 4.03
CA ILE A 266 -17.72 9.57 5.01
C ILE A 266 -16.85 10.76 4.59
N PHE A 267 -15.58 10.53 4.26
CA PHE A 267 -14.66 11.61 3.88
C PHE A 267 -14.93 12.18 2.48
N ALA A 268 -15.42 11.38 1.53
CA ALA A 268 -15.87 11.89 0.25
C ALA A 268 -17.08 12.84 0.42
N SER A 269 -18.05 12.48 1.28
CA SER A 269 -19.14 13.36 1.63
C SER A 269 -18.64 14.64 2.30
N ALA A 270 -17.80 14.54 3.33
CA ALA A 270 -17.26 15.69 4.07
C ALA A 270 -16.53 16.71 3.17
N LYS A 271 -15.78 16.22 2.17
CA LYS A 271 -15.06 17.06 1.21
C LYS A 271 -15.95 17.63 0.12
N SER A 272 -17.13 17.05 -0.09
CA SER A 272 -18.06 17.46 -1.14
C SER A 272 -19.19 18.36 -0.68
N ILE A 273 -19.35 18.58 0.62
CA ILE A 273 -20.37 19.45 1.19
C ILE A 273 -19.72 20.78 1.57
N PRO A 274 -20.10 21.90 0.99
CA PRO A 274 -19.56 23.21 1.37
C PRO A 274 -20.03 23.65 2.76
N ALA A 275 -19.22 24.48 3.40
CA ALA A 275 -19.46 24.96 4.76
C ALA A 275 -20.80 25.69 4.95
N TRP A 276 -21.30 26.34 3.89
CA TRP A 276 -22.49 27.21 3.92
C TRP A 276 -23.81 26.48 3.61
N TRP A 277 -23.83 25.17 3.35
CA TRP A 277 -25.07 24.49 2.94
C TRP A 277 -25.99 24.20 4.11
N TYR A 278 -25.51 23.53 5.14
CA TYR A 278 -26.28 23.16 6.30
C TYR A 278 -25.39 22.86 7.53
N PRO A 279 -25.92 23.01 8.74
CA PRO A 279 -25.22 22.66 9.98
C PRO A 279 -25.13 21.13 10.16
N LEU A 280 -24.55 20.68 11.27
CA LEU A 280 -24.49 19.25 11.64
C LEU A 280 -25.90 18.67 11.87
N ASP A 281 -26.66 19.35 12.70
CA ASP A 281 -28.01 19.00 13.14
C ASP A 281 -28.93 20.24 13.13
N ASN A 282 -30.20 20.03 13.04
CA ASN A 282 -31.22 21.04 13.15
C ASN A 282 -31.54 21.36 14.63
N PRO A 283 -32.32 22.44 14.94
CA PRO A 283 -32.68 22.80 16.32
C PRO A 283 -33.36 21.67 17.13
N ASP A 284 -34.07 20.74 16.48
CA ASP A 284 -34.71 19.58 17.10
C ASP A 284 -33.80 18.35 17.22
N GLY A 285 -32.54 18.48 16.81
CA GLY A 285 -31.56 17.40 16.80
C GLY A 285 -31.68 16.45 15.62
N SER A 286 -32.59 16.69 14.66
CA SER A 286 -32.64 15.92 13.41
C SER A 286 -31.43 16.21 12.52
N ILE A 287 -31.06 15.24 11.67
CA ILE A 287 -29.91 15.38 10.77
C ILE A 287 -30.20 16.40 9.70
N SER A 288 -29.36 17.43 9.59
CA SER A 288 -29.48 18.44 8.55
C SER A 288 -29.09 17.91 7.18
N GLY A 289 -29.76 18.41 6.14
CA GLY A 289 -29.46 18.11 4.74
C GLY A 289 -30.10 19.11 3.79
N MET A 290 -29.59 19.18 2.56
CA MET A 290 -30.11 20.02 1.49
C MET A 290 -29.93 19.32 0.14
N ALA A 291 -30.95 19.41 -0.72
CA ALA A 291 -30.83 18.92 -2.11
C ALA A 291 -29.81 19.76 -2.91
N PRO A 292 -29.10 19.16 -3.87
CA PRO A 292 -29.18 17.77 -4.33
C PRO A 292 -28.34 16.75 -3.55
N ARG A 293 -27.65 17.16 -2.47
CA ARG A 293 -26.79 16.28 -1.68
C ARG A 293 -27.41 16.01 -0.31
N THR A 294 -28.09 14.88 -0.22
CA THR A 294 -28.82 14.46 0.98
C THR A 294 -27.97 13.67 1.98
N ALA A 295 -26.79 13.21 1.58
CA ALA A 295 -25.93 12.38 2.42
C ALA A 295 -25.07 13.25 3.35
N SER A 296 -25.62 13.62 4.52
CA SER A 296 -24.88 14.36 5.55
C SER A 296 -23.65 13.57 6.06
N PRO A 297 -22.45 14.16 6.07
CA PRO A 297 -21.25 13.50 6.62
C PRO A 297 -21.45 13.09 8.09
N TYR A 298 -22.10 13.92 8.87
CA TYR A 298 -22.49 13.64 10.27
C TYR A 298 -23.45 12.46 10.34
N GLY A 299 -24.50 12.45 9.51
CA GLY A 299 -25.46 11.36 9.44
C GLY A 299 -24.83 10.05 8.96
N LEU A 300 -23.92 10.09 7.96
CA LEU A 300 -23.15 8.91 7.51
C LEU A 300 -22.28 8.33 8.63
N LEU A 301 -21.67 9.16 9.46
CA LEU A 301 -20.87 8.70 10.58
C LEU A 301 -21.74 8.16 11.73
N THR A 302 -22.82 8.89 12.09
CA THR A 302 -23.54 8.64 13.35
C THR A 302 -24.79 7.79 13.19
N GLN A 303 -25.43 7.79 12.02
CA GLN A 303 -26.74 7.18 11.79
C GLN A 303 -26.76 6.04 10.77
N SER A 304 -25.61 5.71 10.18
CA SER A 304 -25.55 4.60 9.20
C SER A 304 -25.46 3.20 9.83
N GLY A 305 -25.34 3.10 11.17
CA GLY A 305 -25.15 1.83 11.87
C GLY A 305 -23.66 1.49 12.04
N TYR A 306 -23.35 0.18 12.02
CA TYR A 306 -21.97 -0.30 12.23
C TYR A 306 -21.68 -1.60 11.48
N GLN A 307 -20.39 -1.87 11.31
CA GLN A 307 -19.87 -3.12 10.75
C GLN A 307 -18.84 -3.70 11.70
N ARG A 308 -18.92 -5.00 11.96
CA ARG A 308 -17.96 -5.71 12.80
C ARG A 308 -17.29 -6.84 12.04
N LEU A 309 -15.99 -6.72 11.85
CA LEU A 309 -15.18 -7.65 11.07
C LEU A 309 -14.26 -8.46 11.98
N PHE A 310 -14.56 -9.76 12.07
CA PHE A 310 -13.72 -10.74 12.76
C PHE A 310 -12.80 -11.44 11.75
N GLU A 311 -11.55 -11.56 12.08
CA GLU A 311 -10.57 -12.30 11.30
C GLU A 311 -9.75 -13.20 12.23
N ASN A 312 -9.83 -14.49 12.01
CA ASN A 312 -9.11 -15.51 12.76
C ASN A 312 -8.11 -16.20 11.83
N THR A 313 -6.84 -16.12 12.16
CA THR A 313 -5.75 -16.79 11.45
C THR A 313 -5.12 -17.82 12.37
N VAL A 314 -5.04 -19.07 11.93
CA VAL A 314 -4.30 -20.15 12.58
C VAL A 314 -3.22 -20.64 11.63
N GLN A 315 -2.01 -20.78 12.14
CA GLN A 315 -0.83 -21.21 11.42
C GLN A 315 -0.15 -22.33 12.17
N ALA A 316 0.04 -23.47 11.54
CA ALA A 316 0.75 -24.60 12.14
C ALA A 316 1.80 -25.10 11.15
N THR A 317 3.02 -25.32 11.61
CA THR A 317 4.08 -25.97 10.84
C THR A 317 4.79 -26.97 11.73
N THR A 318 4.89 -28.21 11.27
CA THR A 318 5.72 -29.23 11.89
C THR A 318 6.77 -29.73 10.91
N GLY A 319 7.93 -30.07 11.38
CA GLY A 319 9.01 -30.59 10.56
C GLY A 319 9.92 -31.54 11.33
N PHE A 320 10.50 -32.46 10.61
CA PHE A 320 11.51 -33.39 11.11
C PHE A 320 12.77 -33.24 10.28
N LYS A 321 13.93 -33.21 10.94
CA LYS A 321 15.24 -33.18 10.32
C LYS A 321 16.05 -34.38 10.82
N LEU A 322 16.50 -35.21 9.92
CA LEU A 322 17.36 -36.39 10.18
C LEU A 322 18.76 -36.13 9.60
N LYS A 323 19.77 -36.12 10.43
CA LYS A 323 21.17 -36.18 9.98
C LYS A 323 21.52 -37.63 9.66
N MET A 324 22.22 -37.83 8.60
CA MET A 324 22.57 -39.18 8.13
C MET A 324 24.09 -39.40 8.02
N PRO A 325 24.85 -39.17 9.10
CA PRO A 325 26.31 -39.32 9.05
C PRO A 325 26.76 -40.75 8.78
N TRP A 326 25.90 -41.74 8.97
CA TRP A 326 26.15 -43.14 8.67
C TRP A 326 26.17 -43.45 7.17
N ILE A 327 25.58 -42.58 6.33
CA ILE A 327 25.70 -42.68 4.85
C ILE A 327 26.94 -41.88 4.44
N THR A 328 26.97 -40.58 4.80
CA THR A 328 28.10 -39.69 4.59
C THR A 328 28.02 -38.47 5.53
N PRO A 329 29.12 -37.99 6.11
CA PRO A 329 29.14 -36.78 6.90
C PRO A 329 28.62 -35.61 6.08
N GLY A 330 27.76 -34.76 6.70
CA GLY A 330 27.16 -33.61 6.04
C GLY A 330 25.81 -33.83 5.37
N LEU A 331 25.39 -35.10 5.18
CA LEU A 331 24.08 -35.44 4.60
C LEU A 331 22.96 -35.30 5.65
N SER A 332 21.85 -34.63 5.26
CA SER A 332 20.62 -34.58 6.08
C SER A 332 19.38 -34.53 5.20
N ALA A 333 18.31 -35.15 5.68
CA ALA A 333 16.97 -35.01 5.12
C ALA A 333 16.09 -34.22 6.06
N ARG A 334 15.13 -33.43 5.51
CA ARG A 334 14.12 -32.70 6.27
C ARG A 334 12.79 -32.83 5.57
N ALA A 335 11.73 -33.07 6.32
CA ALA A 335 10.35 -33.03 5.84
C ALA A 335 9.58 -32.02 6.66
N ARG A 336 8.70 -31.25 6.01
CA ARG A 336 7.83 -30.24 6.67
C ARG A 336 6.42 -30.35 6.15
N LEU A 337 5.48 -30.15 7.06
CA LEU A 337 4.06 -29.99 6.79
C LEU A 337 3.59 -28.66 7.40
N SER A 338 2.93 -27.83 6.61
CA SER A 338 2.29 -26.62 7.10
C SER A 338 0.81 -26.64 6.75
N PHE A 339 0.01 -26.18 7.71
CA PHE A 339 -1.44 -26.03 7.58
C PHE A 339 -1.87 -24.69 8.15
N ASP A 340 -2.40 -23.82 7.28
CA ASP A 340 -2.83 -22.49 7.64
C ASP A 340 -4.30 -22.29 7.27
N VAL A 341 -5.05 -21.64 8.17
CA VAL A 341 -6.44 -21.27 7.98
C VAL A 341 -6.62 -19.80 8.31
N VAL A 342 -7.34 -19.09 7.47
CA VAL A 342 -7.84 -17.73 7.74
C VAL A 342 -9.33 -17.71 7.51
N ASN A 343 -10.08 -17.30 8.52
CA ASN A 343 -11.53 -17.11 8.44
C ASN A 343 -11.85 -15.67 8.74
N THR A 344 -12.63 -15.04 7.86
CA THR A 344 -13.19 -13.71 8.07
C THR A 344 -14.69 -13.79 8.15
N ARG A 345 -15.27 -13.00 9.05
CA ARG A 345 -16.72 -12.83 9.18
C ARG A 345 -17.02 -11.36 9.35
N ASN A 346 -17.80 -10.80 8.45
CA ASN A 346 -18.31 -9.44 8.53
C ASN A 346 -19.79 -9.49 8.94
N VAL A 347 -20.14 -8.81 10.02
CA VAL A 347 -21.51 -8.60 10.48
C VAL A 347 -21.82 -7.14 10.22
N SER A 348 -22.70 -6.88 9.27
CA SER A 348 -23.19 -5.56 8.92
C SER A 348 -24.56 -5.32 9.59
N ARG A 349 -24.64 -4.23 10.33
CA ARG A 349 -25.86 -3.68 10.93
C ARG A 349 -26.01 -2.26 10.44
N ILE A 350 -26.57 -2.08 9.27
CA ILE A 350 -26.70 -0.78 8.61
C ILE A 350 -28.16 -0.33 8.55
N LYS A 351 -28.36 0.98 8.59
CA LYS A 351 -29.65 1.63 8.42
C LYS A 351 -29.51 2.87 7.54
N SER A 352 -30.60 3.31 6.95
CA SER A 352 -30.71 4.63 6.35
C SER A 352 -31.33 5.61 7.33
N TYR A 353 -31.06 6.87 7.16
CA TYR A 353 -31.57 7.93 8.01
C TYR A 353 -32.25 9.01 7.15
N SER A 354 -33.23 9.70 7.75
CA SER A 354 -33.86 10.89 7.14
C SER A 354 -32.99 12.12 7.39
N THR A 355 -32.95 13.02 6.41
CA THR A 355 -32.36 14.35 6.55
C THR A 355 -33.43 15.39 6.36
N TYR A 356 -33.30 16.49 7.10
CA TYR A 356 -34.27 17.57 7.08
C TYR A 356 -33.59 18.89 6.84
N GLN A 357 -34.26 19.77 6.10
CA GLN A 357 -33.89 21.17 5.99
C GLN A 357 -34.75 21.97 6.97
N TYR A 358 -34.09 22.71 7.85
CA TYR A 358 -34.76 23.66 8.76
C TYR A 358 -35.08 24.94 7.98
N VAL A 359 -36.33 25.34 8.04
CA VAL A 359 -36.84 26.57 7.37
C VAL A 359 -37.63 27.40 8.40
N THR A 360 -37.26 28.64 8.53
CA THR A 360 -37.94 29.63 9.42
C THR A 360 -37.73 31.03 8.87
N ASP A 361 -38.46 32.00 9.41
CA ASP A 361 -38.21 33.44 9.19
C ASP A 361 -36.89 33.80 9.91
N GLU A 362 -35.98 34.50 9.23
CA GLU A 362 -34.68 34.89 9.80
C GLU A 362 -34.83 35.81 11.06
N ASN A 363 -35.92 36.53 11.18
CA ASN A 363 -36.21 37.37 12.33
C ASN A 363 -36.95 36.64 13.48
N GLN A 364 -37.23 35.33 13.32
CA GLN A 364 -37.87 34.53 14.36
C GLN A 364 -36.83 33.98 15.34
N PRO A 365 -36.74 34.53 16.59
CA PRO A 365 -35.76 34.09 17.58
C PRO A 365 -36.14 32.75 18.22
N ASP A 366 -37.41 32.35 18.14
CA ASP A 366 -37.93 31.11 18.70
C ASP A 366 -37.71 29.96 17.70
N LEU A 367 -36.65 29.20 17.90
CA LEU A 367 -36.25 28.09 17.04
C LEU A 367 -37.33 26.98 16.93
N SER A 368 -38.24 26.88 17.90
CA SER A 368 -39.29 25.85 17.90
C SER A 368 -40.41 26.15 16.87
N LYS A 369 -40.47 27.35 16.31
CA LYS A 369 -41.46 27.76 15.32
C LYS A 369 -41.08 27.46 13.86
N GLY A 370 -39.84 26.98 13.62
CA GLY A 370 -39.43 26.61 12.31
C GLY A 370 -40.03 25.27 11.82
N GLN A 371 -39.97 25.04 10.53
CA GLN A 371 -40.46 23.82 9.90
C GLN A 371 -39.25 22.94 9.48
N TYR A 372 -39.46 21.65 9.54
CA TYR A 372 -38.45 20.62 9.16
C TYR A 372 -38.94 19.92 7.92
N LEU A 373 -38.37 20.30 6.78
CA LEU A 373 -38.75 19.73 5.48
C LEU A 373 -37.88 18.49 5.20
N LEU A 374 -38.53 17.35 4.98
CA LEU A 374 -37.83 16.13 4.60
C LEU A 374 -37.08 16.33 3.28
N VAL A 375 -35.78 16.04 3.26
CA VAL A 375 -34.91 16.14 2.09
C VAL A 375 -34.61 14.73 1.55
N GLY A 376 -35.04 14.48 0.32
CA GLY A 376 -34.87 13.15 -0.30
C GLY A 376 -35.88 12.12 0.21
N ASN A 377 -35.47 10.87 0.38
CA ASN A 377 -36.31 9.78 0.84
C ASN A 377 -36.27 9.67 2.38
N ALA A 378 -37.40 9.27 2.96
CA ALA A 378 -37.44 8.91 4.37
C ALA A 378 -36.51 7.72 4.65
N GLY A 379 -35.71 7.84 5.68
CA GLY A 379 -34.83 6.77 6.12
C GLY A 379 -35.59 5.64 6.84
N ASN A 380 -34.97 4.48 6.85
CA ASN A 380 -35.42 3.35 7.68
C ASN A 380 -34.52 3.25 8.90
N ASN A 381 -35.03 3.58 10.07
CA ASN A 381 -34.28 3.56 11.33
C ASN A 381 -34.00 2.15 11.87
N THR A 382 -34.53 1.10 11.24
CA THR A 382 -34.27 -0.27 11.66
C THR A 382 -32.95 -0.76 11.13
N LEU A 383 -32.09 -1.24 12.02
CA LEU A 383 -30.82 -1.84 11.64
C LEU A 383 -31.05 -3.13 10.85
N SER A 384 -30.54 -3.21 9.63
CA SER A 384 -30.49 -4.46 8.87
C SER A 384 -29.58 -5.48 9.57
N TYR A 385 -29.62 -6.69 9.10
CA TYR A 385 -28.68 -7.74 9.48
C TYR A 385 -28.20 -8.47 8.25
N ASP A 386 -26.92 -8.33 7.98
CA ASP A 386 -26.26 -9.08 6.92
C ASP A 386 -24.97 -9.70 7.45
N VAL A 387 -24.66 -10.91 7.02
CA VAL A 387 -23.43 -11.63 7.40
C VAL A 387 -22.77 -12.13 6.12
N SER A 388 -21.54 -11.68 5.93
CA SER A 388 -20.68 -12.19 4.88
C SER A 388 -19.37 -12.69 5.46
N GLY A 389 -18.66 -13.52 4.72
CA GLY A 389 -17.37 -14.02 5.19
C GLY A 389 -16.60 -14.74 4.10
N ASN A 390 -15.32 -14.88 4.33
CA ASN A 390 -14.40 -15.59 3.44
C ASN A 390 -13.54 -16.52 4.26
N GLY A 391 -13.20 -17.66 3.67
CA GLY A 391 -12.27 -18.63 4.26
C GLY A 391 -11.10 -18.90 3.32
N THR A 392 -9.91 -19.09 3.87
CA THR A 392 -8.79 -19.64 3.12
C THR A 392 -8.15 -20.78 3.89
N ARG A 393 -7.68 -21.77 3.16
CA ARG A 393 -6.95 -22.90 3.71
C ARG A 393 -5.73 -23.17 2.83
N ARG A 394 -4.56 -23.23 3.45
CA ARG A 394 -3.32 -23.55 2.76
C ARG A 394 -2.67 -24.76 3.40
N THR A 395 -2.32 -25.74 2.58
CA THR A 395 -1.53 -26.89 2.98
C THR A 395 -0.26 -26.90 2.14
N VAL A 396 0.90 -27.04 2.80
CA VAL A 396 2.22 -27.11 2.15
C VAL A 396 2.95 -28.32 2.66
N VAL A 397 3.50 -29.11 1.75
CA VAL A 397 4.37 -30.24 2.03
C VAL A 397 5.72 -29.98 1.36
N GLU A 398 6.79 -30.12 2.11
CA GLU A 398 8.16 -29.94 1.63
C GLU A 398 9.04 -31.10 2.07
N ALA A 399 9.91 -31.56 1.17
CA ALA A 399 10.94 -32.54 1.46
C ALA A 399 12.29 -32.05 0.92
N TYR A 400 13.27 -31.98 1.80
CA TYR A 400 14.62 -31.50 1.50
C TYR A 400 15.63 -32.64 1.63
N LEU A 401 16.60 -32.67 0.75
CA LEU A 401 17.84 -33.41 0.92
C LEU A 401 18.99 -32.42 0.84
N ASN A 402 19.80 -32.35 1.90
CA ASN A 402 20.90 -31.40 1.97
C ASN A 402 22.20 -32.14 2.20
N TYR A 403 23.26 -31.71 1.52
CA TYR A 403 24.63 -32.16 1.73
C TYR A 403 25.51 -30.92 1.92
N ASP A 404 26.20 -30.86 3.06
CA ASP A 404 27.04 -29.70 3.45
C ASP A 404 28.36 -30.25 4.02
N ARG A 405 29.44 -30.00 3.31
CA ARG A 405 30.75 -30.56 3.70
C ARG A 405 31.90 -29.74 3.16
N ASP A 406 32.91 -29.58 4.00
CA ASP A 406 34.21 -29.03 3.64
C ASP A 406 35.23 -30.13 3.38
N PHE A 407 35.95 -30.02 2.26
CA PHE A 407 37.08 -30.87 1.85
C PHE A 407 38.35 -30.05 1.78
N GLY A 408 38.94 -29.76 2.93
CA GLY A 408 40.09 -28.87 3.05
C GLY A 408 39.72 -27.43 2.64
N LYS A 409 40.19 -26.98 1.46
CA LYS A 409 39.87 -25.65 0.94
C LYS A 409 38.58 -25.60 0.12
N HIS A 410 37.91 -26.69 -0.07
CA HIS A 410 36.74 -26.84 -0.93
C HIS A 410 35.48 -27.00 -0.05
N GLY A 411 34.64 -26.00 -0.01
CA GLY A 411 33.31 -26.06 0.60
C GLY A 411 32.26 -26.43 -0.45
N VAL A 412 31.44 -27.44 -0.18
CA VAL A 412 30.36 -27.92 -1.07
C VAL A 412 29.06 -27.93 -0.29
N ASN A 413 28.04 -27.24 -0.83
CA ASN A 413 26.69 -27.27 -0.31
C ASN A 413 25.72 -27.62 -1.43
N LEU A 414 25.01 -28.75 -1.29
CA LEU A 414 24.00 -29.19 -2.24
C LEU A 414 22.64 -29.28 -1.55
N MET A 415 21.60 -28.90 -2.26
CA MET A 415 20.21 -29.00 -1.78
C MET A 415 19.33 -29.49 -2.93
N GLY A 416 18.51 -30.50 -2.64
CA GLY A 416 17.33 -30.85 -3.43
C GLY A 416 16.08 -30.60 -2.62
N LEU A 417 15.08 -29.96 -3.19
CA LEU A 417 13.80 -29.68 -2.56
C LEU A 417 12.67 -30.13 -3.48
N TYR A 418 11.74 -30.88 -2.91
CA TYR A 418 10.39 -31.07 -3.44
C TYR A 418 9.41 -30.28 -2.62
N ASN A 419 8.53 -29.50 -3.27
CA ASN A 419 7.44 -28.81 -2.61
C ASN A 419 6.11 -29.02 -3.33
N GLN A 420 5.04 -29.07 -2.53
CA GLN A 420 3.67 -29.13 -3.02
C GLN A 420 2.80 -28.22 -2.17
N GLN A 421 1.96 -27.43 -2.81
CA GLN A 421 1.03 -26.53 -2.14
C GLN A 421 -0.37 -26.70 -2.69
N SER A 422 -1.34 -26.73 -1.80
CA SER A 422 -2.77 -26.59 -2.08
C SER A 422 -3.29 -25.37 -1.34
N TYR A 423 -3.87 -24.43 -2.06
CA TYR A 423 -4.47 -23.22 -1.50
C TYR A 423 -5.92 -23.13 -1.91
N PHE A 424 -6.82 -23.18 -0.96
CA PHE A 424 -8.25 -23.06 -1.14
C PHE A 424 -8.71 -21.65 -0.73
N LEU A 425 -9.52 -21.03 -1.57
CA LEU A 425 -10.14 -19.73 -1.32
C LEU A 425 -11.67 -19.91 -1.40
N ASP A 426 -12.33 -19.83 -0.26
CA ASP A 426 -13.76 -19.79 -0.15
C ASP A 426 -14.22 -18.32 -0.11
N VAL A 427 -14.95 -17.89 -1.11
CA VAL A 427 -15.48 -16.53 -1.23
C VAL A 427 -16.99 -16.62 -1.20
N SER A 428 -17.61 -16.24 -0.08
CA SER A 428 -19.04 -16.13 0.04
C SER A 428 -19.54 -14.84 -0.65
N GLY A 429 -20.57 -14.95 -1.46
CA GLY A 429 -21.21 -13.82 -2.12
C GLY A 429 -20.48 -13.38 -3.41
N GLY A 430 -21.01 -13.75 -4.52
CA GLY A 430 -20.54 -13.39 -5.85
C GLY A 430 -21.11 -14.36 -6.88
N GLN A 431 -21.12 -13.95 -8.14
CA GLN A 431 -21.62 -14.79 -9.22
C GLN A 431 -20.94 -16.16 -9.20
N ALA A 432 -21.72 -17.21 -9.28
CA ALA A 432 -21.23 -18.57 -9.36
C ALA A 432 -20.34 -18.73 -10.61
N ASN A 433 -19.02 -18.75 -10.39
CA ASN A 433 -18.06 -19.11 -11.43
C ASN A 433 -17.71 -20.58 -11.22
N ALA A 434 -17.80 -21.40 -12.26
CA ALA A 434 -17.56 -22.84 -12.22
C ALA A 434 -16.18 -23.23 -11.67
N VAL A 435 -15.22 -22.31 -11.66
CA VAL A 435 -13.85 -22.52 -11.15
C VAL A 435 -13.62 -21.99 -9.72
N ARG A 436 -14.60 -21.28 -9.15
CA ARG A 436 -14.55 -20.90 -7.72
C ARG A 436 -14.75 -22.14 -6.86
N GLY A 437 -14.09 -22.19 -5.70
CA GLY A 437 -14.15 -23.35 -4.83
C GLY A 437 -13.18 -24.48 -5.21
N LEU A 438 -12.48 -24.39 -6.34
CA LEU A 438 -11.39 -25.31 -6.65
C LEU A 438 -10.07 -24.84 -5.98
N PRO A 439 -9.29 -25.72 -5.35
CA PRO A 439 -8.02 -25.32 -4.77
C PRO A 439 -7.00 -24.94 -5.85
N PHE A 440 -6.17 -23.94 -5.58
CA PHE A 440 -4.96 -23.64 -6.37
C PHE A 440 -3.87 -24.64 -6.02
N LYS A 441 -3.32 -25.32 -6.99
CA LYS A 441 -2.30 -26.36 -6.79
C LYS A 441 -0.99 -25.98 -7.46
N TYR A 442 0.08 -26.13 -6.72
CA TYR A 442 1.45 -25.92 -7.15
C TYR A 442 2.31 -27.13 -6.78
N GLN A 443 3.27 -27.41 -7.61
CA GLN A 443 4.26 -28.44 -7.39
C GLN A 443 5.62 -27.95 -7.90
N GLY A 444 6.69 -28.21 -7.18
CA GLY A 444 8.01 -27.74 -7.57
C GLY A 444 9.13 -28.69 -7.16
N TYR A 445 10.13 -28.72 -8.00
CA TYR A 445 11.44 -29.33 -7.75
C TYR A 445 12.47 -28.24 -7.83
N VAL A 446 13.31 -28.11 -6.81
CA VAL A 446 14.36 -27.10 -6.74
C VAL A 446 15.69 -27.77 -6.48
N GLY A 447 16.72 -27.41 -7.22
CA GLY A 447 18.07 -27.81 -6.96
C GLY A 447 18.97 -26.62 -6.71
N ARG A 448 19.89 -26.75 -5.78
CA ARG A 448 20.94 -25.76 -5.47
C ARG A 448 22.27 -26.50 -5.32
N ALA A 449 23.31 -25.94 -5.96
CA ALA A 449 24.70 -26.38 -5.78
C ALA A 449 25.54 -25.13 -5.54
N ALA A 450 26.14 -25.02 -4.35
CA ALA A 450 27.05 -23.96 -4.02
C ALA A 450 28.44 -24.50 -3.73
N TYR A 451 29.46 -23.83 -4.25
CA TYR A 451 30.86 -24.18 -4.11
C TYR A 451 31.67 -22.98 -3.66
N ALA A 452 32.53 -23.18 -2.69
CA ALA A 452 33.47 -22.20 -2.20
C ALA A 452 34.89 -22.78 -2.28
N TYR A 453 35.85 -22.02 -2.80
CA TYR A 453 37.25 -22.36 -2.77
C TYR A 453 38.05 -21.40 -1.92
N ASP A 454 38.62 -21.86 -0.82
CA ASP A 454 39.48 -21.17 0.13
C ASP A 454 38.85 -19.86 0.63
N ASP A 455 37.51 -19.81 0.74
CA ASP A 455 36.71 -18.62 1.06
C ASP A 455 37.02 -17.41 0.16
N ARG A 456 37.54 -17.63 -1.04
CA ARG A 456 37.91 -16.60 -2.01
C ARG A 456 36.99 -16.57 -3.22
N TYR A 457 36.78 -17.73 -3.84
CA TYR A 457 35.97 -17.86 -5.03
C TYR A 457 34.70 -18.62 -4.69
N LEU A 458 33.58 -18.03 -5.02
CA LEU A 458 32.25 -18.55 -4.73
C LEU A 458 31.52 -18.76 -6.04
N ALA A 459 30.87 -19.90 -6.21
CA ALA A 459 30.01 -20.18 -7.34
C ALA A 459 28.74 -20.85 -6.83
N GLU A 460 27.59 -20.49 -7.40
CA GLU A 460 26.32 -21.10 -7.06
C GLU A 460 25.48 -21.27 -8.32
N PHE A 461 24.93 -22.47 -8.48
CA PHE A 461 23.93 -22.81 -9.49
C PHE A 461 22.63 -23.19 -8.81
N ASN A 462 21.54 -22.61 -9.26
CA ASN A 462 20.19 -22.90 -8.80
C ASN A 462 19.29 -23.20 -9.98
N PHE A 463 18.32 -24.07 -9.79
CA PHE A 463 17.22 -24.19 -10.72
C PHE A 463 15.91 -24.46 -10.00
N GLY A 464 14.82 -23.93 -10.55
CA GLY A 464 13.45 -24.28 -10.19
C GLY A 464 12.76 -24.94 -11.39
N PHE A 465 12.14 -26.10 -11.18
CA PHE A 465 11.24 -26.73 -12.15
C PHE A 465 9.87 -26.81 -11.52
N ASN A 466 9.02 -25.88 -11.88
CA ASN A 466 7.80 -25.58 -11.13
C ASN A 466 6.57 -25.70 -12.02
N GLY A 467 5.52 -26.29 -11.49
CA GLY A 467 4.24 -26.51 -12.15
C GLY A 467 3.11 -25.69 -11.57
N SER A 468 2.28 -25.12 -12.44
CA SER A 468 1.03 -24.44 -12.13
C SER A 468 -0.11 -24.97 -12.96
N GLU A 469 -1.26 -25.14 -12.34
CA GLU A 469 -2.50 -25.58 -13.02
C GLU A 469 -3.12 -24.48 -13.91
N ASN A 470 -2.66 -23.22 -13.79
CA ASN A 470 -3.13 -22.11 -14.62
C ASN A 470 -2.81 -22.28 -16.11
N PHE A 471 -1.91 -23.22 -16.44
CA PHE A 471 -1.48 -23.48 -17.80
C PHE A 471 -1.95 -24.86 -18.32
N PRO A 472 -2.15 -25.00 -19.64
CA PRO A 472 -2.62 -26.25 -20.24
C PRO A 472 -1.60 -27.38 -20.09
N SER A 473 -2.05 -28.60 -20.27
CA SER A 473 -1.17 -29.76 -20.31
C SER A 473 -0.02 -29.56 -21.31
N GLY A 474 1.21 -29.93 -20.94
CA GLY A 474 2.41 -29.64 -21.70
C GLY A 474 3.08 -28.29 -21.46
N LYS A 475 2.39 -27.29 -20.88
CA LYS A 475 2.94 -25.96 -20.52
C LYS A 475 2.90 -25.67 -19.01
N ARG A 476 2.44 -26.64 -18.21
CA ARG A 476 2.30 -26.49 -16.75
C ARG A 476 3.62 -26.28 -16.05
N PHE A 477 4.68 -26.93 -16.50
CA PHE A 477 6.00 -26.85 -15.88
C PHE A 477 6.90 -25.88 -16.61
N GLY A 478 7.52 -24.94 -15.86
CA GLY A 478 8.54 -24.03 -16.32
C GLY A 478 9.89 -24.32 -15.66
N PHE A 479 10.97 -24.24 -16.44
CA PHE A 479 12.34 -24.37 -15.95
C PHE A 479 13.01 -23.00 -15.84
N PHE A 480 13.55 -22.70 -14.65
CA PHE A 480 14.08 -21.39 -14.29
C PHE A 480 15.49 -21.55 -13.67
N PRO A 481 16.55 -21.54 -14.48
CA PRO A 481 17.91 -21.62 -14.00
C PRO A 481 18.46 -20.26 -13.56
N ALA A 482 19.39 -20.28 -12.58
CA ALA A 482 20.14 -19.12 -12.15
C ALA A 482 21.57 -19.51 -11.75
N VAL A 483 22.52 -18.62 -12.03
CA VAL A 483 23.93 -18.76 -11.67
C VAL A 483 24.36 -17.49 -10.94
N SER A 484 25.21 -17.66 -9.92
CA SER A 484 25.91 -16.54 -9.31
C SER A 484 27.37 -16.90 -9.03
N VAL A 485 28.21 -15.88 -9.08
CA VAL A 485 29.64 -15.97 -8.77
C VAL A 485 30.03 -14.84 -7.82
N GLY A 486 31.00 -15.11 -6.96
CA GLY A 486 31.54 -14.13 -6.05
C GLY A 486 33.06 -14.28 -5.89
N TRP A 487 33.73 -13.14 -5.78
CA TRP A 487 35.17 -13.11 -5.48
C TRP A 487 35.40 -12.22 -4.26
N ILE A 488 35.93 -12.83 -3.20
CA ILE A 488 36.32 -12.14 -1.97
C ILE A 488 37.79 -11.74 -2.12
N ILE A 489 38.00 -10.57 -2.72
CA ILE A 489 39.33 -10.05 -3.06
C ILE A 489 40.15 -9.81 -1.80
N SER A 490 39.50 -9.35 -0.72
CA SER A 490 40.18 -9.16 0.58
C SER A 490 40.79 -10.44 1.16
N ASN A 491 40.38 -11.62 0.69
CA ASN A 491 40.95 -12.91 1.10
C ASN A 491 42.15 -13.34 0.27
N GLU A 492 42.51 -12.59 -0.76
CA GLU A 492 43.67 -12.88 -1.60
C GLU A 492 45.01 -12.61 -0.87
N ASN A 493 46.00 -13.39 -1.20
CA ASN A 493 47.31 -13.30 -0.56
C ASN A 493 47.96 -11.93 -0.72
N PHE A 494 47.78 -11.26 -1.84
CA PHE A 494 48.30 -9.91 -2.09
C PHE A 494 47.62 -8.85 -1.22
N MET A 495 46.38 -9.03 -0.84
CA MET A 495 45.65 -8.14 0.08
C MET A 495 46.04 -8.43 1.55
N ARG A 496 46.03 -9.72 1.94
CA ARG A 496 46.27 -10.15 3.33
C ARG A 496 47.69 -9.93 3.80
N ARG A 497 48.69 -9.97 2.89
CA ARG A 497 50.11 -9.84 3.21
C ARG A 497 50.65 -8.39 3.11
N SER A 498 49.83 -7.48 2.63
CA SER A 498 50.24 -6.08 2.44
C SER A 498 49.65 -5.19 3.53
N ASP A 499 50.54 -4.53 4.27
CA ASP A 499 50.13 -3.54 5.27
C ASP A 499 49.35 -2.38 4.69
N ALA A 500 49.58 -2.07 3.39
CA ALA A 500 48.84 -1.03 2.67
C ALA A 500 47.33 -1.25 2.59
N PHE A 501 46.88 -2.50 2.73
CA PHE A 501 45.46 -2.87 2.69
C PHE A 501 44.91 -3.35 4.04
N SER A 502 45.65 -3.21 5.12
CA SER A 502 45.27 -3.67 6.46
C SER A 502 43.95 -3.08 6.98
N PHE A 503 43.58 -1.90 6.47
CA PHE A 503 42.29 -1.26 6.79
C PHE A 503 41.11 -1.83 6.04
N VAL A 504 41.32 -2.66 5.00
CA VAL A 504 40.25 -3.32 4.19
C VAL A 504 39.94 -4.68 4.79
N ASN A 505 38.81 -4.81 5.44
CA ASN A 505 38.36 -6.06 6.07
C ASN A 505 37.54 -6.92 5.12
N LEU A 506 36.77 -6.30 4.23
CA LEU A 506 35.98 -6.98 3.20
C LEU A 506 36.07 -6.17 1.90
N LEU A 507 36.45 -6.85 0.85
CA LEU A 507 36.27 -6.40 -0.53
C LEU A 507 35.78 -7.60 -1.32
N LYS A 508 34.47 -7.56 -1.69
CA LYS A 508 33.82 -8.65 -2.42
C LYS A 508 33.09 -8.09 -3.63
N VAL A 509 33.31 -8.71 -4.77
CA VAL A 509 32.51 -8.47 -5.98
C VAL A 509 31.66 -9.71 -6.23
N ARG A 510 30.42 -9.52 -6.65
CA ARG A 510 29.49 -10.61 -6.98
C ARG A 510 28.70 -10.27 -8.23
N ALA A 511 28.34 -11.30 -8.99
CA ALA A 511 27.48 -11.19 -10.14
C ALA A 511 26.50 -12.35 -10.17
N SER A 512 25.29 -12.10 -10.64
CA SER A 512 24.28 -13.15 -10.83
C SER A 512 23.49 -12.91 -12.10
N VAL A 513 23.07 -14.00 -12.73
CA VAL A 513 22.13 -14.03 -13.85
C VAL A 513 21.20 -15.21 -13.68
N GLY A 514 19.91 -15.02 -13.97
CA GLY A 514 18.97 -16.13 -13.94
C GLY A 514 17.57 -15.73 -14.37
N ASP A 515 16.77 -16.74 -14.58
CA ASP A 515 15.38 -16.61 -14.97
C ASP A 515 14.46 -16.93 -13.77
N VAL A 516 13.38 -16.19 -13.62
CA VAL A 516 12.30 -16.46 -12.65
C VAL A 516 10.95 -16.37 -13.33
N GLY A 517 10.01 -17.21 -12.91
CA GLY A 517 8.67 -17.28 -13.49
C GLY A 517 7.62 -16.55 -12.67
N ASN A 518 6.49 -16.22 -13.33
CA ASN A 518 5.26 -15.78 -12.69
C ASN A 518 4.07 -16.44 -13.39
N ASP A 519 3.12 -16.96 -12.62
CA ASP A 519 1.91 -17.64 -13.09
C ASP A 519 0.61 -16.86 -12.81
N ARG A 520 0.71 -15.65 -12.27
CA ARG A 520 -0.44 -14.84 -11.86
C ARG A 520 -0.81 -13.82 -12.92
N TYR A 521 -2.12 -13.64 -13.09
CA TYR A 521 -2.72 -12.54 -13.82
C TYR A 521 -3.91 -12.00 -13.03
N GLY A 522 -4.02 -10.67 -12.88
CA GLY A 522 -5.09 -10.05 -12.09
C GLY A 522 -5.06 -10.42 -10.61
N ASN A 523 -6.18 -10.24 -9.93
CA ASN A 523 -6.35 -10.64 -8.54
C ASN A 523 -6.48 -12.16 -8.41
N LEU A 524 -6.08 -12.68 -7.26
CA LEU A 524 -6.19 -14.11 -6.97
C LEU A 524 -7.68 -14.54 -7.01
N GLY A 525 -8.01 -15.51 -7.85
CA GLY A 525 -9.36 -16.05 -8.01
C GLY A 525 -10.15 -15.52 -9.21
N ASP A 526 -9.76 -14.38 -9.80
CA ASP A 526 -10.47 -13.80 -10.93
C ASP A 526 -10.07 -14.40 -12.28
N SER A 527 -8.86 -14.91 -12.41
CA SER A 527 -8.31 -15.41 -13.66
C SER A 527 -7.60 -16.76 -13.47
N ARG A 528 -8.36 -17.84 -13.63
CA ARG A 528 -7.87 -19.21 -13.57
C ARG A 528 -8.19 -19.94 -14.88
N PHE A 529 -7.36 -20.93 -15.20
CA PHE A 529 -7.53 -21.79 -16.38
C PHE A 529 -7.75 -20.98 -17.66
N LEU A 530 -6.87 -19.97 -17.87
CA LEU A 530 -6.96 -19.02 -18.99
C LEU A 530 -6.96 -19.68 -20.37
N TYR A 531 -6.71 -20.99 -20.42
CA TYR A 531 -6.76 -21.79 -21.63
C TYR A 531 -8.16 -22.38 -21.92
N LEU A 532 -9.13 -22.19 -21.03
CA LEU A 532 -10.50 -22.67 -21.18
C LEU A 532 -11.45 -21.51 -21.49
N SER A 533 -12.27 -21.65 -22.52
CA SER A 533 -13.41 -20.78 -22.75
C SER A 533 -14.49 -21.02 -21.69
N THR A 534 -15.13 -19.95 -21.25
CA THR A 534 -16.26 -20.02 -20.32
C THR A 534 -17.50 -19.39 -20.93
N TRP A 535 -18.66 -19.97 -20.66
CA TRP A 535 -19.94 -19.53 -21.15
C TRP A 535 -20.83 -19.10 -19.99
N SER A 536 -21.55 -18.00 -20.17
CA SER A 536 -22.62 -17.58 -19.28
C SER A 536 -23.93 -17.99 -19.93
N LEU A 537 -24.77 -18.73 -19.19
CA LEU A 537 -26.13 -19.10 -19.61
C LEU A 537 -27.16 -18.02 -19.26
N THR A 538 -26.73 -16.93 -18.61
CA THR A 538 -27.54 -15.76 -18.27
C THR A 538 -27.04 -14.52 -19.01
N GLY A 539 -26.58 -14.68 -20.24
CA GLY A 539 -26.12 -13.60 -21.11
C GLY A 539 -27.25 -12.64 -21.51
N ALA A 540 -26.93 -11.69 -22.39
CA ALA A 540 -27.86 -10.68 -22.85
C ALA A 540 -29.17 -11.35 -23.29
N GLY A 541 -30.26 -10.98 -22.63
CA GLY A 541 -31.56 -11.51 -22.92
C GLY A 541 -32.11 -10.95 -24.24
N TYR A 542 -32.91 -11.73 -24.95
CA TYR A 542 -33.64 -11.27 -26.09
C TYR A 542 -35.14 -11.22 -25.74
N ARG A 543 -35.81 -10.15 -26.12
CA ARG A 543 -37.25 -10.01 -25.98
C ARG A 543 -37.93 -10.33 -27.31
N PHE A 544 -38.78 -11.32 -27.31
CA PHE A 544 -39.62 -11.65 -28.45
C PHE A 544 -40.88 -10.80 -28.41
N GLY A 545 -41.56 -10.72 -29.53
CA GLY A 545 -42.82 -10.02 -29.66
C GLY A 545 -42.71 -8.67 -30.38
N GLN A 546 -43.88 -8.15 -30.79
CA GLN A 546 -43.97 -6.87 -31.47
C GLN A 546 -43.53 -5.73 -30.52
N ASN A 547 -42.67 -4.84 -30.99
CA ASN A 547 -42.09 -3.75 -30.21
C ASN A 547 -41.26 -4.17 -28.97
N TYR A 548 -40.72 -5.40 -28.95
CA TYR A 548 -39.95 -5.95 -27.84
C TYR A 548 -40.69 -5.96 -26.49
N ASN A 549 -42.00 -6.08 -26.49
CA ASN A 549 -42.84 -6.08 -25.28
C ASN A 549 -43.04 -7.49 -24.66
N GLY A 550 -42.48 -8.52 -25.25
CA GLY A 550 -42.54 -9.90 -24.73
C GLY A 550 -41.56 -10.15 -23.56
N ASP A 551 -41.65 -11.36 -23.01
CA ASP A 551 -40.74 -11.81 -21.98
C ASP A 551 -39.30 -11.81 -22.46
N SER A 552 -38.39 -11.49 -21.55
CA SER A 552 -36.96 -11.55 -21.80
C SER A 552 -36.44 -12.95 -21.53
N TYR A 553 -35.85 -13.57 -22.54
CA TYR A 553 -35.22 -14.89 -22.44
C TYR A 553 -33.69 -14.71 -22.40
N SER A 554 -33.06 -15.24 -21.39
CA SER A 554 -31.59 -15.19 -21.29
C SER A 554 -30.94 -16.05 -22.37
N GLY A 555 -29.93 -15.49 -23.03
CA GLY A 555 -29.14 -16.21 -24.02
C GLY A 555 -27.89 -16.81 -23.43
N ALA A 556 -27.26 -17.76 -24.12
CA ALA A 556 -25.89 -18.20 -23.82
C ALA A 556 -24.90 -17.29 -24.54
N ILE A 557 -23.90 -16.82 -23.82
CA ILE A 557 -22.82 -15.98 -24.36
C ILE A 557 -21.47 -16.49 -23.87
N GLU A 558 -20.45 -16.50 -24.75
CA GLU A 558 -19.08 -16.76 -24.34
C GLU A 558 -18.58 -15.59 -23.46
N SER A 559 -18.36 -15.87 -22.18
CA SER A 559 -17.97 -14.85 -21.20
C SER A 559 -16.46 -14.63 -21.15
N ALA A 560 -15.68 -15.65 -21.51
CA ALA A 560 -14.24 -15.53 -21.69
C ALA A 560 -13.75 -16.52 -22.76
N THR A 561 -12.97 -16.00 -23.71
CA THR A 561 -12.33 -16.82 -24.75
C THR A 561 -11.02 -17.37 -24.23
N GLY A 562 -10.89 -18.71 -24.17
CA GLY A 562 -9.69 -19.38 -23.70
C GLY A 562 -8.56 -19.31 -24.72
N ASN A 563 -7.33 -19.25 -24.26
CA ASN A 563 -6.15 -19.33 -25.11
C ASN A 563 -5.31 -20.57 -24.74
N PRO A 564 -5.30 -21.64 -25.58
CA PRO A 564 -4.54 -22.86 -25.30
C PRO A 564 -3.01 -22.64 -25.35
N ASN A 565 -2.58 -21.44 -25.72
CA ASN A 565 -1.14 -21.10 -25.84
C ASN A 565 -0.59 -20.34 -24.65
N VAL A 566 -1.40 -20.05 -23.61
CA VAL A 566 -0.89 -19.38 -22.42
C VAL A 566 0.24 -20.14 -21.75
N THR A 567 1.23 -19.39 -21.31
CA THR A 567 2.44 -19.92 -20.65
C THR A 567 2.97 -18.93 -19.60
N TRP A 568 4.06 -19.31 -18.95
CA TRP A 568 4.72 -18.55 -17.92
C TRP A 568 5.20 -17.17 -18.38
N GLU A 569 4.92 -16.15 -17.59
CA GLU A 569 5.67 -14.90 -17.63
C GLU A 569 7.09 -15.18 -17.10
N ARG A 570 8.13 -14.73 -17.81
CA ARG A 570 9.54 -15.00 -17.48
C ARG A 570 10.29 -13.68 -17.33
N ALA A 571 10.97 -13.50 -16.20
CA ALA A 571 11.84 -12.37 -15.94
C ALA A 571 13.31 -12.85 -15.89
N ARG A 572 14.13 -12.38 -16.82
CA ARG A 572 15.59 -12.54 -16.79
C ARG A 572 16.18 -11.39 -15.98
N LYS A 573 16.89 -11.74 -14.90
CA LYS A 573 17.51 -10.78 -14.00
C LYS A 573 19.03 -10.89 -14.04
N ILE A 574 19.70 -9.74 -14.10
CA ILE A 574 21.15 -9.61 -14.00
C ILE A 574 21.42 -8.66 -12.84
N ASN A 575 22.32 -9.03 -11.95
CA ASN A 575 22.75 -8.17 -10.84
C ASN A 575 24.27 -8.24 -10.69
N VAL A 576 24.90 -7.08 -10.50
CA VAL A 576 26.32 -6.96 -10.14
C VAL A 576 26.41 -6.17 -8.85
N GLY A 577 27.15 -6.67 -7.86
CA GLY A 577 27.25 -6.09 -6.54
C GLY A 577 28.68 -5.96 -6.05
N LEU A 578 28.92 -4.90 -5.29
CA LEU A 578 30.17 -4.62 -4.57
C LEU A 578 29.86 -4.52 -3.07
N GLU A 579 30.66 -5.21 -2.25
CA GLU A 579 30.62 -5.11 -0.79
C GLU A 579 32.02 -4.71 -0.27
N LEU A 580 32.07 -3.60 0.48
CA LEU A 580 33.30 -3.05 1.04
C LEU A 580 33.14 -2.87 2.55
N GLY A 581 34.08 -3.37 3.32
CA GLY A 581 34.20 -3.16 4.77
C GLY A 581 35.57 -2.63 5.10
N LEU A 582 35.62 -1.49 5.79
CA LEU A 582 36.87 -0.80 6.15
C LEU A 582 36.98 -0.61 7.67
N TRP A 583 38.21 -0.54 8.17
CA TRP A 583 38.53 -0.23 9.58
C TRP A 583 37.75 -1.12 10.56
N GLN A 584 37.91 -2.43 10.45
CA GLN A 584 37.20 -3.43 11.24
C GLN A 584 35.66 -3.35 11.06
N ASN A 585 35.25 -3.06 9.83
CA ASN A 585 33.85 -2.82 9.45
C ASN A 585 33.23 -1.61 10.18
N ALA A 586 34.02 -0.63 10.61
CA ALA A 586 33.50 0.65 11.09
C ALA A 586 32.79 1.40 9.97
N VAL A 587 33.31 1.30 8.75
CA VAL A 587 32.64 1.76 7.53
C VAL A 587 32.28 0.53 6.68
N SER A 588 31.02 0.40 6.28
CA SER A 588 30.59 -0.57 5.28
C SER A 588 29.86 0.12 4.13
N PHE A 589 30.13 -0.33 2.91
CA PHE A 589 29.50 0.16 1.70
C PHE A 589 29.05 -1.02 0.86
N THR A 590 27.81 -0.97 0.39
CA THR A 590 27.27 -1.95 -0.55
C THR A 590 26.63 -1.21 -1.73
N ALA A 591 26.96 -1.62 -2.94
CA ALA A 591 26.38 -1.12 -4.17
C ALA A 591 25.92 -2.28 -5.05
N ASP A 592 24.73 -2.18 -5.59
CA ASP A 592 24.13 -3.11 -6.53
C ASP A 592 23.65 -2.38 -7.78
N VAL A 593 23.92 -2.92 -8.94
CA VAL A 593 23.36 -2.49 -10.23
C VAL A 593 22.61 -3.68 -10.82
N PHE A 594 21.37 -3.46 -11.25
CA PHE A 594 20.53 -4.52 -11.75
C PHE A 594 19.83 -4.15 -13.07
N SER A 595 19.53 -5.20 -13.84
CA SER A 595 18.69 -5.15 -15.04
C SER A 595 17.76 -6.35 -15.04
N GLU A 596 16.49 -6.11 -15.35
CA GLU A 596 15.46 -7.12 -15.53
C GLU A 596 14.83 -6.95 -16.91
N HIS A 597 14.79 -8.04 -17.67
CA HIS A 597 14.08 -8.15 -18.94
C HIS A 597 12.97 -9.17 -18.79
N ARG A 598 11.71 -8.72 -18.81
CA ARG A 598 10.53 -9.54 -18.58
C ARG A 598 9.75 -9.71 -19.86
N VAL A 599 9.50 -10.95 -20.22
CA VAL A 599 8.79 -11.34 -21.44
C VAL A 599 7.58 -12.20 -21.12
N ASN A 600 6.75 -12.44 -22.14
CA ASN A 600 5.54 -13.25 -22.02
C ASN A 600 4.56 -12.73 -20.96
N ILE A 601 4.55 -11.44 -20.67
CA ILE A 601 3.55 -10.84 -19.77
C ILE A 601 2.18 -11.00 -20.42
N LEU A 602 1.23 -11.55 -19.66
CA LEU A 602 -0.14 -11.69 -20.13
C LEU A 602 -0.79 -10.32 -20.33
N THR A 603 -1.35 -10.12 -21.51
CA THR A 603 -2.05 -8.87 -21.86
C THR A 603 -3.23 -9.17 -22.79
N THR A 604 -4.20 -8.27 -22.81
CA THR A 604 -5.29 -8.31 -23.77
C THR A 604 -4.84 -7.60 -25.05
N PRO A 605 -4.78 -8.30 -26.20
CA PRO A 605 -4.41 -7.65 -27.47
C PRO A 605 -5.45 -6.60 -27.87
N GLN A 606 -5.02 -5.39 -28.12
CA GLN A 606 -5.85 -4.28 -28.60
C GLN A 606 -5.91 -4.22 -30.12
N THR A 607 -5.30 -5.19 -30.79
CA THR A 607 -5.23 -5.26 -32.26
C THR A 607 -6.38 -6.04 -32.89
N LEU A 608 -7.25 -6.66 -32.08
CA LEU A 608 -8.41 -7.39 -32.56
C LEU A 608 -9.55 -6.43 -32.90
N PRO A 609 -10.02 -6.36 -34.17
CA PRO A 609 -11.13 -5.51 -34.53
C PRO A 609 -12.44 -5.96 -33.85
N ALA A 610 -13.29 -5.03 -33.43
CA ALA A 610 -14.60 -5.33 -32.82
C ALA A 610 -15.51 -6.16 -33.73
N MET A 611 -15.35 -6.07 -35.07
CA MET A 611 -16.12 -6.83 -36.04
C MET A 611 -15.89 -8.34 -36.00
N VAL A 612 -14.85 -8.81 -35.32
CA VAL A 612 -14.61 -10.25 -35.08
C VAL A 612 -15.68 -10.87 -34.15
N GLY A 613 -16.41 -10.02 -33.40
CA GLY A 613 -17.51 -10.47 -32.57
C GLY A 613 -17.11 -11.19 -31.29
N ILE A 614 -15.85 -11.16 -30.89
CA ILE A 614 -15.35 -11.75 -29.64
C ILE A 614 -15.79 -10.82 -28.51
N VAL A 615 -16.57 -11.35 -27.56
CA VAL A 615 -17.08 -10.57 -26.41
C VAL A 615 -15.96 -10.19 -25.44
N SER A 616 -15.04 -11.12 -25.18
CA SER A 616 -13.89 -10.92 -24.33
C SER A 616 -12.63 -11.43 -25.03
N SER A 617 -11.73 -10.52 -25.39
CA SER A 617 -10.48 -10.88 -26.05
C SER A 617 -9.65 -11.84 -25.20
N PRO A 618 -9.12 -12.93 -25.79
CA PRO A 618 -8.27 -13.88 -25.06
C PRO A 618 -6.98 -13.19 -24.60
N LEU A 619 -6.49 -13.57 -23.42
CA LEU A 619 -5.19 -13.13 -22.96
C LEU A 619 -4.09 -13.80 -23.74
N VAL A 620 -3.06 -13.03 -24.10
CA VAL A 620 -1.89 -13.51 -24.85
C VAL A 620 -0.58 -13.18 -24.12
N ASN A 621 0.43 -14.02 -24.26
CA ASN A 621 1.78 -13.81 -23.71
C ASN A 621 2.61 -12.90 -24.63
N ALA A 622 2.23 -11.65 -24.82
CA ALA A 622 2.88 -10.72 -25.75
C ALA A 622 3.59 -9.54 -25.08
N GLY A 623 3.31 -9.29 -23.80
CA GLY A 623 3.87 -8.15 -23.10
C GLY A 623 5.36 -8.31 -22.81
N VAL A 624 6.11 -7.20 -22.91
CA VAL A 624 7.54 -7.11 -22.59
C VAL A 624 7.81 -5.82 -21.83
N VAL A 625 8.53 -5.92 -20.70
CA VAL A 625 8.95 -4.79 -19.86
C VAL A 625 10.42 -4.93 -19.48
N ASP A 626 11.17 -3.86 -19.64
CA ASP A 626 12.52 -3.70 -19.07
C ASP A 626 12.45 -2.93 -17.77
N ASN A 627 13.27 -3.30 -16.77
CA ASN A 627 13.42 -2.57 -15.52
C ASN A 627 14.90 -2.53 -15.11
N LYS A 628 15.44 -1.33 -14.87
CA LYS A 628 16.85 -1.13 -14.54
C LYS A 628 17.00 -0.19 -13.37
N GLY A 629 18.07 -0.36 -12.61
CA GLY A 629 18.31 0.51 -11.48
C GLY A 629 19.57 0.19 -10.69
N PHE A 630 19.73 0.89 -9.57
CA PHE A 630 20.84 0.67 -8.66
C PHE A 630 20.41 0.91 -7.19
N GLU A 631 21.20 0.35 -6.29
CA GLU A 631 20.97 0.44 -4.85
C GLU A 631 22.30 0.70 -4.16
N LEU A 632 22.29 1.60 -3.19
CA LEU A 632 23.48 1.98 -2.41
C LEU A 632 23.14 1.90 -0.92
N VAL A 633 24.06 1.36 -0.13
CA VAL A 633 24.00 1.38 1.33
C VAL A 633 25.36 1.81 1.86
N LEU A 634 25.38 2.80 2.72
CA LEU A 634 26.55 3.26 3.46
C LEU A 634 26.24 3.19 4.95
N GLU A 635 27.09 2.54 5.70
CA GLU A 635 26.98 2.50 7.16
C GLU A 635 28.33 2.90 7.78
N HIS A 636 28.29 3.77 8.77
CA HIS A 636 29.41 4.08 9.63
C HIS A 636 29.00 3.90 11.08
N LYS A 637 29.75 3.10 11.82
CA LYS A 637 29.53 2.86 13.25
C LYS A 637 30.85 2.90 14.00
N LYS A 638 30.82 3.50 15.18
CA LYS A 638 31.97 3.56 16.06
C LYS A 638 31.53 3.55 17.52
N ASN A 639 32.19 2.72 18.31
CA ASN A 639 32.04 2.67 19.76
C ASN A 639 33.34 3.16 20.42
N PHE A 640 33.21 3.98 21.45
CA PHE A 640 34.33 4.49 22.23
C PHE A 640 33.96 4.58 23.72
N GLY A 641 34.38 3.57 24.50
CA GLY A 641 34.01 3.44 25.89
C GLY A 641 32.51 3.18 26.07
N GLU A 642 31.84 4.00 26.89
CA GLU A 642 30.38 3.85 27.18
C GLU A 642 29.47 4.55 26.16
N GLN A 643 30.04 5.08 25.10
CA GLN A 643 29.30 5.79 24.06
C GLN A 643 29.58 5.21 22.68
N GLY A 644 28.65 5.40 21.77
CA GLY A 644 28.85 5.03 20.40
C GLY A 644 27.73 5.61 19.53
N TYR A 645 28.00 5.62 18.23
CA TYR A 645 27.03 6.07 17.24
C TYR A 645 27.01 5.16 16.02
N TYR A 646 25.92 5.24 15.29
CA TYR A 646 25.84 4.73 13.93
C TYR A 646 25.11 5.72 13.02
N VAL A 647 25.56 5.76 11.78
CA VAL A 647 24.90 6.44 10.67
C VAL A 647 24.71 5.41 9.56
N ARG A 648 23.50 5.22 9.10
CA ARG A 648 23.21 4.33 7.98
C ARG A 648 22.36 5.07 6.96
N ALA A 649 22.86 5.21 5.75
CA ALA A 649 22.14 5.77 4.62
C ALA A 649 21.90 4.68 3.57
N ASN A 650 20.73 4.67 2.98
CA ASN A 650 20.42 3.85 1.83
C ASN A 650 19.71 4.69 0.76
N TYR A 651 19.97 4.35 -0.48
CA TYR A 651 19.32 4.95 -1.65
C TYR A 651 19.04 3.85 -2.67
N SER A 652 17.86 3.87 -3.27
CA SER A 652 17.49 2.95 -4.33
C SER A 652 16.78 3.70 -5.45
N PHE A 653 17.11 3.35 -6.68
CA PHE A 653 16.50 3.90 -7.88
C PHE A 653 16.13 2.75 -8.83
N ALA A 654 14.93 2.79 -9.40
CA ALA A 654 14.48 1.84 -10.40
C ALA A 654 13.58 2.54 -11.42
N ARG A 655 13.81 2.26 -12.69
CA ARG A 655 13.00 2.77 -13.80
C ARG A 655 12.67 1.66 -14.78
N ASN A 656 11.40 1.51 -15.08
CA ASN A 656 10.90 0.54 -16.04
C ASN A 656 10.56 1.21 -17.39
N LYS A 657 10.44 0.37 -18.41
CA LYS A 657 10.02 0.75 -19.77
C LYS A 657 9.21 -0.38 -20.39
N ILE A 658 8.03 -0.08 -20.89
CA ILE A 658 7.22 -0.99 -21.69
C ILE A 658 7.86 -1.11 -23.07
N ILE A 659 8.25 -2.31 -23.44
CA ILE A 659 8.84 -2.60 -24.75
C ILE A 659 7.77 -3.09 -25.73
N ASN A 660 6.81 -3.85 -25.24
CA ASN A 660 5.65 -4.31 -26.01
C ASN A 660 4.44 -4.53 -25.08
N ILE A 661 3.26 -4.18 -25.55
CA ILE A 661 1.99 -4.41 -24.83
C ILE A 661 0.86 -4.91 -25.74
N ALA A 662 1.18 -5.32 -26.97
CA ALA A 662 0.22 -5.76 -27.96
C ALA A 662 -0.84 -4.68 -28.29
N GLU A 663 -0.42 -3.43 -28.42
CA GLU A 663 -1.25 -2.30 -28.83
C GLU A 663 -1.15 -2.05 -30.35
N PRO A 664 -2.14 -1.39 -30.98
CA PRO A 664 -2.07 -0.99 -32.38
C PRO A 664 -0.93 0.02 -32.63
N ALA A 665 -0.47 0.10 -33.86
CA ALA A 665 0.45 1.14 -34.26
C ALA A 665 -0.27 2.50 -34.23
N TYR A 666 0.26 3.43 -33.46
CA TYR A 666 -0.23 4.82 -33.37
C TYR A 666 0.51 5.73 -34.37
N THR A 667 0.54 5.35 -35.66
CA THR A 667 1.23 6.14 -36.69
C THR A 667 0.67 7.57 -36.72
N GLY A 668 1.55 8.57 -36.56
CA GLY A 668 1.19 9.98 -36.47
C GLY A 668 0.51 10.40 -35.16
N ARG A 669 0.51 9.51 -34.16
CA ARG A 669 0.01 9.75 -32.78
C ARG A 669 0.84 9.02 -31.75
N GLU A 670 2.16 9.04 -31.91
CA GLU A 670 3.12 8.29 -31.07
C GLU A 670 3.05 8.71 -29.58
N TRP A 671 2.54 9.93 -29.27
CA TRP A 671 2.34 10.38 -27.89
C TRP A 671 1.24 9.60 -27.17
N GLN A 672 0.33 8.91 -27.89
CA GLN A 672 -0.72 8.05 -27.32
C GLN A 672 -0.26 6.61 -27.08
N ALA A 673 0.87 6.20 -27.64
CA ALA A 673 1.39 4.84 -27.46
C ALA A 673 1.93 4.61 -26.05
N ARG A 674 1.60 3.47 -25.47
CA ARG A 674 2.16 2.99 -24.19
C ARG A 674 3.54 2.38 -24.36
N THR A 675 3.81 1.80 -25.52
CA THR A 675 5.13 1.27 -25.87
C THR A 675 6.17 2.38 -25.83
N GLY A 676 7.27 2.13 -25.14
CA GLY A 676 8.30 3.12 -24.89
C GLY A 676 8.11 3.92 -23.59
N ARG A 677 6.94 3.85 -22.95
CA ARG A 677 6.59 4.56 -21.72
C ARG A 677 6.81 3.71 -20.47
N ARG A 678 6.64 4.34 -19.30
CA ARG A 678 6.75 3.66 -18.01
C ARG A 678 5.41 3.03 -17.60
N VAL A 679 5.47 1.97 -16.83
CA VAL A 679 4.28 1.41 -16.18
C VAL A 679 3.75 2.42 -15.16
N GLY A 680 2.44 2.75 -15.25
CA GLY A 680 1.81 3.73 -14.36
C GLY A 680 2.08 5.18 -14.74
N GLU A 681 2.51 5.45 -15.98
CA GLU A 681 2.65 6.80 -16.47
C GLU A 681 1.28 7.48 -16.64
N LEU A 682 1.19 8.73 -16.23
CA LEU A 682 -0.04 9.53 -16.28
C LEU A 682 -0.36 9.90 -17.75
N TYR A 683 -1.65 9.92 -18.08
CA TYR A 683 -2.16 10.19 -19.40
C TYR A 683 -3.16 11.35 -19.39
N GLY A 684 -2.98 12.36 -20.24
CA GLY A 684 -3.85 13.54 -20.27
C GLY A 684 -3.35 14.60 -21.24
N LEU A 685 -3.89 15.81 -21.13
CA LEU A 685 -3.52 16.97 -21.92
C LEU A 685 -2.25 17.66 -21.38
N THR A 686 -1.51 18.33 -22.24
CA THR A 686 -0.38 19.17 -21.85
C THR A 686 -0.85 20.62 -21.71
N ALA A 687 -0.94 21.16 -20.50
CA ALA A 687 -1.20 22.55 -20.24
C ALA A 687 0.06 23.40 -20.52
N ILE A 688 -0.13 24.55 -21.18
CA ILE A 688 0.93 25.49 -21.55
C ILE A 688 0.74 26.88 -20.92
N GLY A 689 -0.19 27.03 -19.99
CA GLY A 689 -0.48 28.24 -19.25
C GLY A 689 -1.97 28.46 -19.07
N LEU A 690 -2.32 29.69 -18.72
CA LEU A 690 -3.69 30.19 -18.60
C LEU A 690 -3.91 31.28 -19.67
N PHE A 691 -5.11 31.39 -20.21
CA PHE A 691 -5.44 32.47 -21.15
C PHE A 691 -5.51 33.81 -20.42
N ASN A 692 -4.83 34.83 -20.95
CA ASN A 692 -4.88 36.18 -20.37
C ASN A 692 -6.01 37.05 -20.94
N SER A 693 -6.40 36.82 -22.19
CA SER A 693 -7.41 37.66 -22.85
C SER A 693 -8.22 36.88 -23.89
N GLN A 694 -9.31 37.50 -24.34
CA GLN A 694 -10.14 36.94 -25.42
C GLN A 694 -9.39 36.92 -26.76
N GLU A 695 -8.53 37.93 -27.01
CA GLU A 695 -7.69 37.99 -28.21
C GLU A 695 -6.73 36.82 -28.28
N GLU A 696 -6.14 36.43 -27.12
CA GLU A 696 -5.28 35.24 -27.03
C GLU A 696 -6.06 33.97 -27.35
N ILE A 697 -7.29 33.83 -26.81
CA ILE A 697 -8.16 32.68 -27.08
C ILE A 697 -8.46 32.60 -28.59
N ASN A 698 -8.83 33.73 -29.22
CA ASN A 698 -9.17 33.78 -30.62
C ASN A 698 -7.98 33.47 -31.56
N ALA A 699 -6.74 33.72 -31.10
CA ALA A 699 -5.49 33.43 -31.79
C ALA A 699 -4.92 32.04 -31.53
N SER A 700 -5.55 31.26 -30.65
CA SER A 700 -5.08 29.94 -30.21
C SER A 700 -5.91 28.80 -30.84
N PRO A 701 -5.40 27.57 -30.88
CA PRO A 701 -6.18 26.39 -31.25
C PRO A 701 -7.51 26.31 -30.50
N VAL A 702 -8.56 25.89 -31.17
CA VAL A 702 -9.92 25.89 -30.65
C VAL A 702 -10.07 24.78 -29.58
N GLN A 703 -10.58 25.13 -28.40
CA GLN A 703 -10.79 24.19 -27.28
C GLN A 703 -12.26 23.83 -27.03
N THR A 704 -13.16 24.07 -28.01
CA THR A 704 -14.62 23.88 -27.84
C THR A 704 -15.05 22.44 -27.57
N ALA A 705 -14.20 21.43 -27.83
CA ALA A 705 -14.47 20.05 -27.44
C ALA A 705 -14.66 19.89 -25.91
N TYR A 706 -14.12 20.83 -25.11
CA TYR A 706 -14.22 20.83 -23.65
C TYR A 706 -15.04 22.03 -23.12
N GLY A 707 -15.86 22.66 -23.96
CA GLY A 707 -16.73 23.76 -23.57
C GLY A 707 -16.23 25.14 -24.03
N ILE A 708 -16.92 26.20 -23.59
CA ILE A 708 -16.56 27.58 -23.93
C ILE A 708 -15.38 28.02 -23.07
N THR A 709 -14.33 28.46 -23.71
CA THR A 709 -13.11 28.96 -23.05
C THR A 709 -13.20 30.45 -22.79
N LYS A 710 -12.75 30.92 -21.64
CA LYS A 710 -12.71 32.32 -21.22
C LYS A 710 -11.30 32.69 -20.71
N PRO A 711 -10.94 33.97 -20.57
CA PRO A 711 -9.71 34.38 -19.91
C PRO A 711 -9.59 33.77 -18.51
N GLY A 712 -8.41 33.30 -18.15
CA GLY A 712 -8.13 32.54 -16.93
C GLY A 712 -8.38 31.04 -17.01
N ASP A 713 -8.93 30.53 -18.11
CA ASP A 713 -9.04 29.08 -18.33
C ASP A 713 -7.70 28.50 -18.80
N ILE A 714 -7.53 27.17 -18.54
CA ILE A 714 -6.32 26.45 -18.90
C ILE A 714 -6.19 26.39 -20.42
N LYS A 715 -5.00 26.78 -20.91
CA LYS A 715 -4.59 26.70 -22.30
C LYS A 715 -3.84 25.38 -22.53
N TYR A 716 -4.29 24.59 -23.51
CA TYR A 716 -3.68 23.31 -23.85
C TYR A 716 -2.85 23.37 -25.12
N LYS A 717 -1.88 22.46 -25.23
CA LYS A 717 -1.03 22.30 -26.39
C LYS A 717 -1.75 21.46 -27.44
N ASP A 718 -1.85 22.01 -28.67
CA ASP A 718 -2.20 21.24 -29.85
C ASP A 718 -0.99 20.39 -30.23
N ILE A 719 -1.07 19.09 -30.03
CA ILE A 719 0.04 18.17 -30.25
C ILE A 719 0.05 17.65 -31.69
N ASN A 720 -1.13 17.46 -32.28
CA ASN A 720 -1.27 16.93 -33.62
C ASN A 720 -1.23 18.03 -34.72
N GLY A 721 -1.37 19.32 -34.33
CA GLY A 721 -1.27 20.47 -35.22
C GLY A 721 -2.51 20.67 -36.10
N ASP A 722 -3.68 20.14 -35.71
CA ASP A 722 -4.92 20.25 -36.50
C ASP A 722 -5.72 21.52 -36.20
N GLY A 723 -5.26 22.38 -35.29
CA GLY A 723 -5.88 23.65 -34.92
C GLY A 723 -7.01 23.51 -33.89
N ALA A 724 -7.23 22.31 -33.32
CA ALA A 724 -8.25 22.05 -32.34
C ALA A 724 -7.74 21.17 -31.18
N ILE A 725 -8.09 21.49 -29.94
CA ILE A 725 -7.73 20.67 -28.77
C ILE A 725 -8.83 19.65 -28.55
N THR A 726 -8.47 18.37 -28.68
CA THR A 726 -9.39 17.24 -28.59
C THR A 726 -8.76 16.08 -27.80
N ASN A 727 -9.42 14.92 -27.76
CA ASN A 727 -8.85 13.69 -27.21
C ASN A 727 -7.63 13.21 -28.02
N LEU A 728 -7.42 13.71 -29.25
CA LEU A 728 -6.26 13.38 -30.06
C LEU A 728 -4.97 14.04 -29.55
N ASP A 729 -5.09 15.11 -28.74
CA ASP A 729 -3.99 15.81 -28.10
C ASP A 729 -3.65 15.26 -26.72
N GLN A 730 -4.42 14.30 -26.24
CA GLN A 730 -4.08 13.60 -25.02
C GLN A 730 -2.93 12.62 -25.27
N GLY A 731 -1.99 12.58 -24.34
CA GLY A 731 -0.83 11.70 -24.44
C GLY A 731 -0.23 11.36 -23.07
N TYR A 732 0.84 10.56 -23.07
CA TYR A 732 1.59 10.25 -21.87
C TYR A 732 2.47 11.44 -21.47
N LEU A 733 2.43 11.78 -20.17
CA LEU A 733 2.93 13.07 -19.65
C LEU A 733 4.35 13.00 -19.08
N ASP A 734 5.05 11.89 -19.24
CA ASP A 734 6.36 11.63 -18.62
C ASP A 734 6.35 11.84 -17.08
N LYS A 735 5.26 11.48 -16.44
CA LYS A 735 5.04 11.50 -14.99
C LYS A 735 4.46 10.17 -14.54
N VAL A 736 4.95 9.62 -13.44
CA VAL A 736 4.51 8.33 -12.89
C VAL A 736 3.90 8.51 -11.50
N ASN A 737 2.90 7.70 -11.19
CA ASN A 737 2.21 7.77 -9.90
C ASN A 737 2.97 7.08 -8.75
N THR A 738 4.06 6.37 -9.05
CA THR A 738 4.86 5.64 -8.06
C THR A 738 6.27 6.23 -8.01
N PRO A 739 6.85 6.42 -6.83
CA PRO A 739 8.23 6.90 -6.71
C PRO A 739 9.22 6.00 -7.44
N GLU A 740 10.13 6.58 -8.19
CA GLU A 740 11.24 5.88 -8.84
C GLU A 740 12.45 5.71 -7.90
N ALA A 741 12.60 6.62 -6.95
CA ALA A 741 13.66 6.53 -5.94
C ALA A 741 13.11 6.60 -4.52
N MET A 742 13.71 5.79 -3.65
CA MET A 742 13.47 5.81 -2.21
C MET A 742 14.82 5.90 -1.49
N PHE A 743 14.84 6.67 -0.41
CA PHE A 743 16.02 6.74 0.44
C PHE A 743 15.66 6.76 1.92
N GLY A 744 16.61 6.38 2.74
CA GLY A 744 16.50 6.46 4.18
C GLY A 744 17.81 6.76 4.85
N VAL A 745 17.79 7.61 5.88
CA VAL A 745 18.94 7.94 6.71
C VAL A 745 18.58 7.63 8.16
N SER A 746 19.28 6.66 8.75
CA SER A 746 19.14 6.28 10.15
C SER A 746 20.35 6.77 10.93
N LEU A 747 20.09 7.46 12.03
CA LEU A 747 21.07 7.96 12.96
C LEU A 747 20.81 7.32 14.32
N GLY A 748 21.85 6.92 15.03
CA GLY A 748 21.73 6.46 16.40
C GLY A 748 22.93 6.85 17.24
N TYR A 749 22.68 7.10 18.53
CA TYR A 749 23.68 7.45 19.52
C TYR A 749 23.32 6.81 20.85
N HIS A 750 24.30 6.33 21.58
CA HIS A 750 24.11 5.86 22.95
C HIS A 750 25.19 6.36 23.88
N TYR A 751 24.82 6.65 25.14
CA TYR A 751 25.71 7.09 26.21
C TYR A 751 25.14 6.76 27.58
N LYS A 752 25.87 5.99 28.39
CA LYS A 752 25.53 5.67 29.81
C LYS A 752 24.09 5.26 30.05
N GLY A 753 23.57 4.37 29.23
CA GLY A 753 22.17 3.88 29.31
C GLY A 753 21.16 4.70 28.53
N PHE A 754 21.45 5.92 28.14
CA PHE A 754 20.64 6.68 27.19
C PHE A 754 20.88 6.18 25.76
N ASP A 755 19.83 6.10 24.97
CA ASP A 755 19.86 5.83 23.54
C ASP A 755 18.94 6.77 22.77
N LEU A 756 19.41 7.22 21.62
CA LEU A 756 18.67 8.03 20.66
C LEU A 756 18.71 7.35 19.29
N SER A 757 17.59 7.26 18.61
CA SER A 757 17.56 6.84 17.22
C SER A 757 16.60 7.69 16.41
N VAL A 758 17.00 8.04 15.18
CA VAL A 758 16.21 8.86 14.26
C VAL A 758 16.27 8.20 12.88
N LEU A 759 15.12 8.19 12.17
CA LEU A 759 15.02 7.74 10.80
C LEU A 759 14.32 8.80 9.95
N PHE A 760 15.04 9.27 8.95
CA PHE A 760 14.47 10.02 7.83
C PHE A 760 14.17 9.07 6.66
N GLN A 761 13.02 9.26 6.03
CA GLN A 761 12.60 8.55 4.82
C GLN A 761 12.24 9.57 3.75
N GLY A 762 12.63 9.33 2.52
CA GLY A 762 12.20 10.16 1.39
C GLY A 762 11.85 9.33 0.17
N ALA A 763 11.02 9.90 -0.69
CA ALA A 763 10.63 9.37 -1.98
C ALA A 763 10.77 10.45 -3.05
N LEU A 764 11.24 10.07 -4.25
CA LEU A 764 11.49 10.97 -5.36
C LEU A 764 10.98 10.36 -6.67
N GLY A 765 10.66 11.25 -7.63
CA GLY A 765 10.29 10.86 -9.00
C GLY A 765 8.84 10.43 -9.18
N GLY A 766 8.02 10.50 -8.13
CA GLY A 766 6.58 10.26 -8.23
C GLY A 766 5.77 11.54 -8.45
N SER A 767 4.56 11.38 -8.94
CA SER A 767 3.59 12.45 -9.18
C SER A 767 2.18 11.96 -8.88
N VAL A 768 1.31 12.88 -8.47
CA VAL A 768 -0.11 12.59 -8.23
C VAL A 768 -0.98 13.57 -8.99
N TRP A 769 -2.18 13.12 -9.33
CA TRP A 769 -3.26 14.00 -9.77
C TRP A 769 -3.82 14.76 -8.56
N LEU A 770 -3.92 16.08 -8.65
CA LEU A 770 -4.77 16.88 -7.78
C LEU A 770 -6.06 17.21 -8.55
N THR A 771 -6.97 16.27 -8.60
CA THR A 771 -8.20 16.32 -9.41
C THR A 771 -9.42 15.86 -8.63
N GLY A 772 -10.59 16.16 -9.16
CA GLY A 772 -11.87 15.70 -8.65
C GLY A 772 -12.50 16.64 -7.63
N ILE A 773 -13.67 16.25 -7.16
CA ILE A 773 -14.56 17.06 -6.31
C ILE A 773 -13.92 17.61 -5.01
N SER A 774 -12.87 16.96 -4.54
CA SER A 774 -12.15 17.40 -3.32
C SER A 774 -11.13 18.51 -3.58
N VAL A 775 -10.84 18.83 -4.86
CA VAL A 775 -9.78 19.76 -5.25
C VAL A 775 -10.31 20.87 -6.15
N TRP A 776 -11.12 20.53 -7.14
CA TRP A 776 -11.66 21.50 -8.10
C TRP A 776 -12.70 22.41 -7.43
N PRO A 777 -12.48 23.73 -7.42
CA PRO A 777 -13.38 24.65 -6.75
C PRO A 777 -14.80 24.55 -7.29
N PHE A 778 -15.79 24.46 -6.41
CA PHE A 778 -17.22 24.41 -6.71
C PHE A 778 -17.68 23.28 -7.65
N SER A 779 -16.80 22.32 -7.97
CA SER A 779 -17.18 21.17 -8.77
C SER A 779 -18.37 20.44 -8.15
N ARG A 780 -19.45 20.30 -8.92
CA ARG A 780 -20.71 19.72 -8.43
C ARG A 780 -21.15 20.35 -7.09
N TYR A 781 -21.01 21.65 -6.94
CA TYR A 781 -21.32 22.39 -5.70
C TYR A 781 -20.50 21.98 -4.48
N ALA A 782 -19.31 21.47 -4.64
CA ALA A 782 -18.44 21.10 -3.52
C ALA A 782 -17.82 22.30 -2.82
N GLY A 783 -17.27 22.04 -1.63
CA GLY A 783 -16.47 23.01 -0.88
C GLY A 783 -15.18 23.38 -1.61
N VAL A 784 -14.55 24.45 -1.19
CA VAL A 784 -13.32 24.99 -1.78
C VAL A 784 -12.18 24.86 -0.77
N LEU A 785 -11.04 24.33 -1.22
CA LEU A 785 -9.83 24.24 -0.40
C LEU A 785 -9.33 25.63 -0.01
N SER A 786 -8.85 25.79 1.22
CA SER A 786 -8.25 27.06 1.68
C SER A 786 -7.03 27.47 0.84
N ALA A 787 -6.36 26.49 0.21
CA ALA A 787 -5.25 26.74 -0.71
C ALA A 787 -5.64 27.51 -1.98
N VAL A 788 -6.91 27.61 -2.31
CA VAL A 788 -7.43 28.41 -3.44
C VAL A 788 -7.32 29.90 -3.14
N GLN A 789 -7.55 30.30 -1.90
CA GLN A 789 -7.49 31.69 -1.50
C GLN A 789 -6.11 32.27 -1.84
N ASP A 790 -6.05 33.36 -2.58
CA ASP A 790 -4.84 34.06 -3.04
C ASP A 790 -3.95 33.26 -4.02
N ASN A 791 -4.41 32.09 -4.55
CA ASN A 791 -3.64 31.23 -5.45
C ASN A 791 -4.39 30.88 -6.75
N TYR A 792 -5.28 31.72 -7.21
CA TYR A 792 -6.03 31.52 -8.46
C TYR A 792 -5.85 32.73 -9.39
N TRP A 793 -6.08 32.48 -10.66
CA TRP A 793 -5.98 33.52 -11.69
C TRP A 793 -7.16 34.51 -11.58
N THR A 794 -6.87 35.83 -11.65
CA THR A 794 -7.86 36.89 -11.81
C THR A 794 -7.41 37.89 -12.88
N PRO A 795 -8.34 38.69 -13.48
CA PRO A 795 -7.97 39.73 -14.42
C PRO A 795 -7.00 40.77 -13.84
N GLU A 796 -7.11 41.06 -12.53
CA GLU A 796 -6.27 42.03 -11.82
C GLU A 796 -4.89 41.46 -11.49
N ASN A 797 -4.80 40.12 -11.33
CA ASN A 797 -3.57 39.39 -11.10
C ASN A 797 -3.48 38.16 -12.04
N PRO A 798 -3.12 38.36 -13.33
CA PRO A 798 -3.09 37.30 -14.33
C PRO A 798 -1.83 36.38 -14.17
N ASP A 799 -1.70 35.78 -13.00
CA ASP A 799 -0.56 34.92 -12.66
C ASP A 799 -0.63 33.60 -13.47
N GLN A 800 0.34 33.41 -14.35
CA GLN A 800 0.50 32.18 -15.15
C GLN A 800 0.92 30.96 -14.31
N ASN A 801 1.41 31.17 -13.08
CA ASN A 801 1.82 30.15 -12.16
C ASN A 801 0.78 29.89 -11.05
N ALA A 802 -0.39 30.50 -11.15
CA ALA A 802 -1.48 30.30 -10.20
C ALA A 802 -1.78 28.80 -10.05
N MET A 803 -2.00 28.35 -8.83
CA MET A 803 -2.30 26.95 -8.54
C MET A 803 -3.67 26.52 -9.08
N PHE A 804 -4.58 27.48 -9.24
CA PHE A 804 -5.94 27.29 -9.74
C PHE A 804 -6.23 28.26 -10.89
N PRO A 805 -7.03 27.83 -11.89
CA PRO A 805 -7.50 28.71 -12.96
C PRO A 805 -8.50 29.73 -12.39
N ARG A 806 -9.11 30.54 -13.24
CA ARG A 806 -10.19 31.45 -12.83
C ARG A 806 -11.29 30.71 -12.06
N MET A 807 -11.92 31.41 -11.13
CA MET A 807 -13.07 30.83 -10.42
C MET A 807 -14.27 30.67 -11.34
N THR A 808 -14.93 29.54 -11.18
CA THR A 808 -16.21 29.18 -11.83
C THR A 808 -17.20 28.72 -10.77
N SER A 809 -18.48 28.97 -11.00
CA SER A 809 -19.53 28.64 -10.01
C SER A 809 -19.94 27.16 -10.05
N ASN A 810 -19.52 26.41 -11.06
CA ASN A 810 -19.81 25.00 -11.24
C ASN A 810 -18.72 24.31 -12.07
N ASP A 811 -18.97 23.04 -12.49
CA ASP A 811 -18.03 22.30 -13.33
C ASP A 811 -17.63 23.10 -14.58
N ASN A 812 -16.35 23.25 -14.78
CA ASN A 812 -15.75 23.79 -15.99
C ASN A 812 -15.08 22.64 -16.75
N PRO A 813 -15.70 22.14 -17.83
CA PRO A 813 -15.18 20.99 -18.56
C PRO A 813 -13.78 21.22 -19.16
N ASN A 814 -13.40 22.46 -19.50
CA ASN A 814 -12.07 22.80 -19.98
C ASN A 814 -11.04 22.68 -18.85
N ASN A 815 -11.29 23.30 -17.71
CA ASN A 815 -10.33 23.36 -16.59
C ASN A 815 -10.22 22.02 -15.85
N TYR A 816 -11.25 21.17 -15.91
CA TYR A 816 -11.32 19.91 -15.17
C TYR A 816 -10.90 18.69 -15.99
N GLN A 817 -10.07 18.92 -17.01
CA GLN A 817 -9.41 17.84 -17.74
C GLN A 817 -8.18 17.33 -16.99
N ASN A 818 -7.92 16.01 -17.08
CA ASN A 818 -6.63 15.47 -16.68
C ASN A 818 -5.52 16.09 -17.54
N SER A 819 -4.69 16.92 -16.94
CA SER A 819 -3.65 17.66 -17.63
C SER A 819 -2.43 17.91 -16.76
N THR A 820 -1.32 18.30 -17.37
CA THR A 820 -0.11 18.66 -16.61
C THR A 820 -0.33 19.77 -15.59
N PHE A 821 -1.36 20.58 -15.73
CA PHE A 821 -1.74 21.61 -14.75
C PHE A 821 -2.05 21.01 -13.38
N TRP A 822 -2.72 19.86 -13.36
CA TRP A 822 -3.13 19.17 -12.15
C TRP A 822 -2.18 18.06 -11.69
N VAL A 823 -1.00 17.95 -12.30
CA VAL A 823 0.03 16.98 -11.92
C VAL A 823 1.02 17.61 -10.95
N TYR A 824 1.02 17.13 -9.73
CA TYR A 824 1.92 17.59 -8.67
C TYR A 824 2.93 16.52 -8.29
N SER A 825 4.16 16.97 -8.00
CA SER A 825 5.20 16.07 -7.48
C SER A 825 4.85 15.63 -6.06
N ASN A 826 4.81 14.32 -5.82
CA ASN A 826 4.66 13.75 -4.48
C ASN A 826 6.02 13.39 -3.83
N ASN A 827 7.10 14.05 -4.26
CA ASN A 827 8.39 13.97 -3.58
C ASN A 827 8.26 14.47 -2.15
N TYR A 828 8.83 13.74 -1.22
CA TYR A 828 8.81 14.13 0.20
C TYR A 828 10.07 13.69 0.94
N LEU A 829 10.33 14.38 2.05
CA LEU A 829 11.19 13.96 3.15
C LEU A 829 10.33 13.86 4.41
N ARG A 830 10.46 12.75 5.16
CA ARG A 830 9.68 12.52 6.38
C ARG A 830 10.59 12.12 7.53
N LEU A 831 10.44 12.77 8.68
CA LEU A 831 10.93 12.27 9.96
C LEU A 831 10.05 11.08 10.35
N LYS A 832 10.47 9.90 9.88
CA LYS A 832 9.67 8.68 9.95
C LYS A 832 9.59 8.12 11.35
N ASN A 833 10.75 8.09 12.05
CA ASN A 833 10.83 7.62 13.43
C ASN A 833 11.82 8.48 14.19
N ALA A 834 11.52 8.76 15.46
CA ALA A 834 12.47 9.24 16.45
C ALA A 834 12.18 8.50 17.76
N GLU A 835 13.23 8.05 18.46
CA GLU A 835 13.10 7.36 19.74
C GLU A 835 14.22 7.83 20.67
N ILE A 836 13.87 8.14 21.90
CA ILE A 836 14.78 8.34 23.01
C ILE A 836 14.43 7.33 24.10
N GLY A 837 15.44 6.65 24.63
CA GLY A 837 15.27 5.65 25.66
C GLY A 837 16.32 5.76 26.76
N TYR A 838 16.01 5.19 27.90
CA TYR A 838 16.91 5.01 29.01
C TYR A 838 16.83 3.60 29.57
N THR A 839 17.93 2.91 29.55
CA THR A 839 18.12 1.58 30.14
C THR A 839 18.72 1.74 31.53
N PHE A 840 18.01 1.27 32.54
CA PHE A 840 18.45 1.39 33.92
C PHE A 840 19.68 0.53 34.22
N PRO A 841 20.61 1.01 35.06
CA PRO A 841 21.79 0.24 35.45
C PRO A 841 21.43 -1.09 36.11
N LYS A 842 22.08 -2.16 35.68
CA LYS A 842 21.81 -3.54 36.19
C LYS A 842 21.87 -3.65 37.71
N LYS A 843 22.80 -2.90 38.37
CA LYS A 843 22.91 -2.91 39.85
C LYS A 843 21.65 -2.43 40.54
N LEU A 844 20.92 -1.49 39.95
CA LEU A 844 19.69 -0.93 40.51
C LEU A 844 18.52 -1.89 40.34
N ILE A 845 18.34 -2.43 39.13
CA ILE A 845 17.17 -3.23 38.76
C ILE A 845 17.22 -4.66 39.31
N LYS A 846 18.43 -5.23 39.53
CA LYS A 846 18.57 -6.54 40.19
C LYS A 846 18.06 -6.56 41.61
N LYS A 847 18.07 -5.43 42.32
CA LYS A 847 17.51 -5.33 43.69
C LYS A 847 15.98 -5.54 43.70
N ILE A 848 15.31 -5.31 42.59
CA ILE A 848 13.85 -5.48 42.43
C ILE A 848 13.50 -6.68 41.52
N GLY A 849 14.49 -7.58 41.28
CA GLY A 849 14.25 -8.85 40.59
C GLY A 849 14.27 -8.81 39.08
N PHE A 850 14.69 -7.69 38.45
CA PHE A 850 14.78 -7.58 36.99
C PHE A 850 16.21 -7.70 36.49
N ASP A 851 16.37 -8.34 35.31
CA ASP A 851 17.64 -8.38 34.58
C ASP A 851 17.84 -7.16 33.70
N ASN A 852 16.75 -6.62 33.15
CA ASN A 852 16.77 -5.40 32.33
C ASN A 852 15.47 -4.63 32.50
N ALA A 853 15.58 -3.31 32.55
CA ALA A 853 14.44 -2.38 32.54
C ALA A 853 14.79 -1.18 31.64
N ARG A 854 13.90 -0.80 30.74
CA ARG A 854 14.05 0.34 29.84
C ARG A 854 12.73 1.10 29.73
N ILE A 855 12.82 2.44 29.81
CA ILE A 855 11.75 3.35 29.46
C ILE A 855 12.12 4.06 28.16
N TYR A 856 11.12 4.41 27.36
CA TYR A 856 11.36 5.12 26.11
C TYR A 856 10.14 5.93 25.67
N VAL A 857 10.41 6.96 24.90
CA VAL A 857 9.41 7.69 24.12
C VAL A 857 9.79 7.59 22.66
N ASN A 858 8.84 7.29 21.82
CA ASN A 858 9.07 7.28 20.38
C ASN A 858 7.92 7.92 19.61
N GLY A 859 8.26 8.41 18.42
CA GLY A 859 7.32 8.99 17.49
C GLY A 859 7.42 8.36 16.11
N VAL A 860 6.29 8.33 15.39
CA VAL A 860 6.18 7.83 14.02
C VAL A 860 5.48 8.86 13.16
N ASN A 861 5.96 9.08 11.92
CA ASN A 861 5.45 10.06 10.96
C ASN A 861 5.39 11.48 11.55
N LEU A 862 6.43 11.92 12.26
CA LEU A 862 6.40 13.14 13.07
C LEU A 862 6.29 14.41 12.24
N LEU A 863 7.11 14.52 11.19
CA LEU A 863 7.16 15.69 10.30
C LEU A 863 7.27 15.23 8.86
N THR A 864 6.62 15.96 7.94
CA THR A 864 6.70 15.69 6.49
C THR A 864 6.92 17.02 5.76
N TRP A 865 7.95 17.06 4.91
CA TRP A 865 8.27 18.17 4.01
C TRP A 865 8.00 17.73 2.57
N ASP A 866 7.11 18.41 1.89
CA ASP A 866 6.68 18.14 0.52
C ASP A 866 6.15 19.43 -0.15
N LYS A 867 5.85 19.35 -1.44
CA LYS A 867 5.30 20.46 -2.24
C LYS A 867 3.78 20.52 -2.26
N ILE A 868 3.09 19.41 -1.96
CA ILE A 868 1.63 19.32 -2.06
C ILE A 868 0.95 20.14 -0.96
N LYS A 869 1.42 20.02 0.28
CA LYS A 869 0.96 20.73 1.50
C LYS A 869 -0.53 20.55 1.86
N ILE A 870 -1.40 20.22 0.91
CA ILE A 870 -2.85 20.04 1.10
C ILE A 870 -3.15 18.63 1.65
N PHE A 871 -2.58 17.60 1.03
CA PHE A 871 -2.77 16.19 1.39
C PHE A 871 -1.44 15.54 1.77
N ASP A 872 -1.49 14.38 2.44
CA ASP A 872 -0.30 13.59 2.66
C ASP A 872 0.23 13.07 1.30
N PRO A 873 1.55 13.19 1.00
CA PRO A 873 2.10 12.85 -0.32
C PRO A 873 1.99 11.35 -0.68
N GLU A 874 1.71 10.48 0.29
CA GLU A 874 1.47 9.05 0.04
C GLU A 874 -0.01 8.73 -0.28
N ILE A 875 -0.93 9.70 -0.09
CA ILE A 875 -2.36 9.52 -0.40
C ILE A 875 -2.63 9.97 -1.83
N PRO A 876 -3.07 9.07 -2.73
CA PRO A 876 -3.40 9.46 -4.09
C PRO A 876 -4.67 10.33 -4.13
N ASN A 877 -4.65 11.35 -4.96
CA ASN A 877 -5.80 12.19 -5.36
C ASN A 877 -6.57 12.93 -4.25
N GLY A 878 -6.12 12.87 -3.00
CA GLY A 878 -6.79 13.54 -1.88
C GLY A 878 -8.25 13.13 -1.62
N THR A 879 -8.73 12.11 -2.34
CA THR A 879 -10.12 11.64 -2.22
C THR A 879 -10.30 10.67 -1.07
N GLY A 880 -11.47 10.72 -0.43
CA GLY A 880 -12.11 9.66 0.39
C GLY A 880 -11.31 8.96 1.49
N ASN A 881 -10.00 9.16 1.58
CA ASN A 881 -9.18 8.34 2.45
C ASN A 881 -9.15 8.84 3.90
N TYR A 882 -9.16 7.90 4.83
CA TYR A 882 -8.91 8.18 6.23
C TYR A 882 -7.49 8.77 6.39
N PRO A 883 -7.32 9.94 7.08
CA PRO A 883 -6.03 10.60 7.19
C PRO A 883 -4.94 9.69 7.79
N GLN A 884 -3.73 9.76 7.26
CA GLN A 884 -2.58 9.09 7.87
C GLN A 884 -2.33 9.61 9.28
N GLN A 885 -1.74 8.76 10.12
CA GLN A 885 -1.57 9.07 11.53
C GLN A 885 -0.10 9.30 11.89
N LYS A 886 0.11 10.38 12.63
CA LYS A 886 1.26 10.63 13.47
C LYS A 886 1.01 9.97 14.83
N VAL A 887 1.99 9.25 15.35
CA VAL A 887 1.86 8.53 16.63
C VAL A 887 2.99 8.92 17.54
N LEU A 888 2.68 9.29 18.78
CA LEU A 888 3.63 9.52 19.85
C LEU A 888 3.39 8.49 20.95
N ASN A 889 4.39 7.67 21.27
CA ASN A 889 4.26 6.58 22.23
C ASN A 889 5.20 6.78 23.42
N ALA A 890 4.72 6.44 24.60
CA ALA A 890 5.55 6.16 25.77
C ALA A 890 5.50 4.66 26.06
N GLY A 891 6.64 4.07 26.35
CA GLY A 891 6.73 2.63 26.58
C GLY A 891 7.74 2.24 27.65
N LEU A 892 7.52 1.06 28.17
CA LEU A 892 8.43 0.43 29.13
C LEU A 892 8.63 -1.04 28.75
N THR A 893 9.80 -1.55 29.04
CA THR A 893 10.17 -2.96 28.82
C THR A 893 10.93 -3.47 30.03
N PHE A 894 10.54 -4.65 30.51
CA PHE A 894 11.21 -5.37 31.56
C PHE A 894 11.62 -6.75 31.08
N SER A 895 12.71 -7.30 31.66
CA SER A 895 13.04 -8.72 31.51
C SER A 895 13.58 -9.29 32.83
N PHE A 896 13.24 -10.51 33.10
CA PHE A 896 13.60 -11.28 34.28
C PHE A 896 13.76 -12.76 33.95
#